data_a461777b0327abdf614e7596c4a15eb4
#
_entry.id   a461777b0327abdf614e7596c4a15eb4
#
_cell.length_a   1.000
_cell.length_b   1.000
_cell.length_c   1.000
_cell.angle_alpha   90.00
_cell.angle_beta   90.00
_cell.angle_gamma   90.00
#
_symmetry.space_group_name_H-M   'P 1'
#
loop_
_entity.id
_entity.type
_entity.pdbx_description
1 polymer ?
#
loop_
_entity_poly.entity_id
_entity_poly.type
_entity_poly.pdbx_seq_one_letter_code
_entity_poly.pdbx_strand_id
1 'polypeptide(L)'
;MNLTFDRRIGSRGSLFVLIFVLVAQSSLCQAEILGSCYRKDEPFPEYMPLWSEGYADRDQVDQYTYEGMPLGASLHFYYRNVTSSTVQVSDVLIGGISLLEAIQYSEDKARKHAQPASIEFSKLSEDQKKQIKASGEPIWWKVEPRSIKAGATAEITVRLRKRPLQESVALTLVTDKGKEEATIAVADTIGPRVHGVSFSDDRRRLFLYLRHPNGGVTPPNALYVDGEDVTGRTTLGQDNSYAIVPVEILLDNPFERASFHCARAEYQDGSSAWAGFRVWDDELAFGIWGARPGAQEAVDIAKAYLQDIAQHNINVQMEMVGSEAVSAFLKSDEGRQEMQRLGIRRMIADYGKGNTQNPYAYFLVDEPDAGDYTVESLDIRSRVGALAQSLVRKGEQLRESDPATPNLVNVNSTFKPENWYVYGQVPDIFATDPYYQARLLEVFWRRPERYPLFGKATIIEAVSKISHSACAPKTLHLVLNAVSHRNKQGRVFRFGTPEEKRIETYYALSAGAKGFSYWWYTPGGQSHGCGAQEPEAVALWREIGLLGAEIRTLGSLIQGGCPVDLPLTSPNNLSVNGIMATNRALVLICINENYFNDRLGTIYSPVRDAVVSLTLPIWLNAREVFEVSFEGTKDVSFADQQEVLKLQLGTVNVTKLVVVTSDLKLRTKLQEYYVTHLKDNVASLLK
;
A
#
# COMPACT_ATOMS: atom_id res chain seq x y z
N MET A 1 9.95 -79.28 2.72
CA MET A 1 11.36 -79.08 2.40
C MET A 1 11.83 -77.93 3.33
N ASN A 2 12.41 -78.31 4.46
CA ASN A 2 12.87 -77.38 5.51
C ASN A 2 14.25 -76.83 5.12
N LEU A 3 14.43 -75.53 5.10
CA LEU A 3 15.74 -74.89 5.08
C LEU A 3 15.88 -74.06 6.35
N THR A 4 16.61 -74.62 7.30
CA THR A 4 17.17 -74.01 8.49
C THR A 4 18.25 -73.03 8.05
N PHE A 5 18.10 -71.73 8.39
CA PHE A 5 19.16 -70.73 8.27
C PHE A 5 19.81 -70.53 9.65
N ASP A 6 21.10 -70.73 9.68
CA ASP A 6 21.99 -70.67 10.82
C ASP A 6 22.16 -69.20 11.30
N ARG A 7 21.97 -69.00 12.55
CA ARG A 7 22.22 -67.74 13.25
C ARG A 7 23.65 -67.73 13.77
N ARG A 8 24.51 -67.03 13.07
CA ARG A 8 25.72 -66.42 13.67
C ARG A 8 26.45 -65.61 12.62
N ILE A 9 26.29 -64.29 12.63
CA ILE A 9 27.32 -63.29 12.34
C ILE A 9 26.71 -61.89 12.64
N GLY A 10 27.21 -61.24 13.67
CA GLY A 10 27.60 -59.89 13.69
C GLY A 10 26.60 -58.78 13.99
N SER A 11 25.96 -58.75 15.16
CA SER A 11 25.11 -57.64 15.63
C SER A 11 25.86 -56.40 16.12
N ARG A 12 27.14 -56.25 15.87
CA ARG A 12 27.95 -55.10 16.34
C ARG A 12 28.37 -54.09 15.22
N GLY A 13 28.26 -54.48 13.95
CA GLY A 13 28.59 -53.59 12.84
C GLY A 13 27.44 -52.66 12.37
N SER A 14 26.21 -53.15 12.49
CA SER A 14 25.04 -52.39 11.99
C SER A 14 24.61 -51.23 12.91
N LEU A 15 24.98 -51.30 14.19
CA LEU A 15 24.61 -50.23 15.13
C LEU A 15 25.53 -48.98 14.97
N PHE A 16 26.79 -49.18 14.58
CA PHE A 16 27.70 -48.08 14.31
C PHE A 16 27.42 -47.36 12.98
N VAL A 17 26.96 -48.05 11.97
CA VAL A 17 26.55 -47.42 10.68
C VAL A 17 25.24 -46.68 10.80
N LEU A 18 24.28 -47.20 11.62
CA LEU A 18 23.02 -46.47 11.87
C LEU A 18 23.22 -45.22 12.72
N ILE A 19 24.15 -45.24 13.69
CA ILE A 19 24.48 -44.05 14.50
C ILE A 19 25.26 -43.02 13.66
N PHE A 20 26.11 -43.42 12.73
CA PHE A 20 26.79 -42.48 11.84
C PHE A 20 25.85 -41.88 10.79
N VAL A 21 24.86 -42.60 10.28
CA VAL A 21 23.84 -42.08 9.35
C VAL A 21 22.84 -41.18 10.10
N LEU A 22 22.46 -41.50 11.33
CA LEU A 22 21.60 -40.64 12.17
C LEU A 22 22.33 -39.37 12.65
N VAL A 23 23.63 -39.44 12.93
CA VAL A 23 24.42 -38.24 13.30
C VAL A 23 24.75 -37.39 12.07
N ALA A 24 24.91 -38.02 10.88
CA ALA A 24 25.10 -37.27 9.62
C ALA A 24 23.78 -36.64 9.11
N GLN A 25 22.62 -37.19 9.41
CA GLN A 25 21.34 -36.60 9.08
C GLN A 25 20.87 -35.50 10.07
N SER A 26 21.35 -35.54 11.32
CA SER A 26 21.00 -34.52 12.31
C SER A 26 21.85 -33.25 12.22
N SER A 27 22.87 -33.20 11.36
CA SER A 27 23.75 -32.03 11.20
C SER A 27 23.51 -31.21 9.93
N LEU A 28 22.44 -31.46 9.17
CA LEU A 28 22.21 -30.87 7.84
C LEU A 28 20.95 -30.03 7.69
N CYS A 29 20.10 -29.88 8.70
CA CYS A 29 18.97 -28.94 8.62
C CYS A 29 19.27 -27.69 9.45
N GLN A 30 20.03 -26.75 8.89
CA GLN A 30 20.25 -25.43 9.51
C GLN A 30 19.19 -24.41 9.08
N ALA A 31 18.39 -24.74 8.08
CA ALA A 31 17.41 -23.85 7.47
C ALA A 31 16.29 -24.64 6.80
N GLU A 32 15.11 -24.01 6.72
CA GLU A 32 13.99 -24.52 5.94
C GLU A 32 13.61 -23.48 4.90
N ILE A 33 13.77 -23.85 3.62
CA ILE A 33 13.25 -23.08 2.50
C ILE A 33 11.74 -23.36 2.42
N LEU A 34 10.92 -22.38 2.76
CA LEU A 34 9.47 -22.52 2.66
C LEU A 34 9.01 -22.50 1.21
N GLY A 35 9.68 -21.72 0.37
CA GLY A 35 9.42 -21.65 -1.06
C GLY A 35 9.96 -20.37 -1.69
N SER A 36 9.65 -20.24 -2.99
CA SER A 36 10.05 -19.07 -3.76
C SER A 36 9.05 -18.80 -4.89
N CYS A 37 8.95 -17.56 -5.35
CA CYS A 37 8.13 -17.23 -6.50
C CYS A 37 8.71 -16.08 -7.33
N TYR A 38 8.39 -16.09 -8.61
CA TYR A 38 8.55 -14.97 -9.53
C TYR A 38 7.23 -14.23 -9.63
N ARG A 39 7.26 -12.89 -9.46
CA ARG A 39 6.09 -12.05 -9.54
C ARG A 39 6.28 -11.02 -10.66
N LYS A 40 5.54 -11.19 -11.74
CA LYS A 40 5.49 -10.24 -12.85
C LYS A 40 4.59 -9.05 -12.49
N ASP A 41 4.96 -7.85 -12.89
CA ASP A 41 4.12 -6.67 -12.70
C ASP A 41 2.83 -6.75 -13.53
N GLU A 42 1.76 -6.18 -13.01
CA GLU A 42 0.50 -6.05 -13.74
C GLU A 42 0.57 -4.91 -14.77
N PRO A 43 -0.11 -5.03 -15.92
CA PRO A 43 -0.10 -3.97 -16.92
C PRO A 43 -0.84 -2.72 -16.41
N PHE A 44 -0.47 -1.57 -16.96
CA PHE A 44 -1.18 -0.32 -16.69
C PHE A 44 -2.55 -0.31 -17.37
N PRO A 45 -3.56 0.36 -16.77
CA PRO A 45 -4.83 0.62 -17.43
C PRO A 45 -4.70 1.49 -18.67
N GLU A 46 -5.56 1.28 -19.67
CA GLU A 46 -5.52 1.99 -20.96
C GLU A 46 -5.63 3.52 -20.86
N TYR A 47 -6.31 4.04 -19.84
CA TYR A 47 -6.49 5.49 -19.64
C TYR A 47 -5.25 6.20 -19.04
N MET A 48 -4.20 5.48 -18.71
CA MET A 48 -2.95 6.07 -18.20
C MET A 48 -2.21 6.99 -19.18
N PRO A 49 -2.30 6.83 -20.50
CA PRO A 49 -1.65 7.75 -21.45
C PRO A 49 -2.04 9.22 -21.25
N LEU A 50 -3.26 9.50 -20.80
CA LEU A 50 -3.72 10.86 -20.52
C LEU A 50 -2.93 11.58 -19.44
N TRP A 51 -2.31 10.83 -18.56
CA TRP A 51 -1.55 11.37 -17.45
C TRP A 51 -0.20 11.96 -17.86
N SER A 52 0.50 11.33 -18.78
CA SER A 52 1.79 11.84 -19.28
C SER A 52 1.67 13.19 -19.98
N GLU A 53 0.49 13.50 -20.47
CA GLU A 53 0.22 14.72 -21.23
C GLU A 53 0.25 15.99 -20.38
N GLY A 54 0.00 15.91 -19.08
CA GLY A 54 0.10 17.05 -18.17
C GLY A 54 1.54 17.61 -18.03
N TYR A 55 2.56 16.80 -18.33
CA TYR A 55 3.97 17.20 -18.34
C TYR A 55 4.58 17.38 -19.73
N ALA A 56 3.78 17.48 -20.73
CA ALA A 56 4.16 17.49 -22.14
C ALA A 56 5.03 18.70 -22.62
N ASP A 57 5.47 19.57 -21.74
CA ASP A 57 6.51 20.57 -22.07
C ASP A 57 7.90 19.95 -22.25
N ARG A 58 8.02 18.67 -22.02
CA ARG A 58 9.27 17.95 -22.17
C ARG A 58 9.07 16.96 -23.30
N ASP A 59 9.64 17.26 -24.46
CA ASP A 59 9.56 16.45 -25.69
C ASP A 59 9.78 14.95 -25.51
N GLN A 60 10.38 14.57 -24.38
CA GLN A 60 10.64 13.19 -24.02
C GLN A 60 9.43 12.46 -23.39
N VAL A 61 8.45 13.18 -22.86
CA VAL A 61 7.27 12.59 -22.21
C VAL A 61 6.19 12.24 -23.23
N ASP A 62 6.10 12.99 -24.33
CA ASP A 62 5.17 12.67 -25.42
C ASP A 62 5.49 11.33 -26.13
N GLN A 63 6.72 10.83 -25.97
CA GLN A 63 7.14 9.52 -26.48
C GLN A 63 6.89 8.39 -25.47
N TYR A 64 6.39 8.72 -24.29
CA TYR A 64 6.18 7.79 -23.19
C TYR A 64 4.77 7.21 -23.28
N THR A 65 4.57 6.29 -24.18
CA THR A 65 3.37 5.48 -24.21
C THR A 65 3.52 4.37 -23.17
N TYR A 66 2.61 4.32 -22.20
CA TYR A 66 2.61 3.27 -21.18
C TYR A 66 2.16 1.93 -21.77
N GLU A 67 1.47 1.97 -22.89
CA GLU A 67 1.08 0.79 -23.64
C GLU A 67 2.32 0.04 -24.14
N GLY A 68 2.39 -1.24 -23.76
CA GLY A 68 3.51 -2.10 -24.17
C GLY A 68 4.85 -1.80 -23.50
N MET A 69 4.90 -0.97 -22.44
CA MET A 69 6.12 -0.80 -21.66
C MET A 69 6.54 -2.11 -21.02
N PRO A 70 7.82 -2.48 -21.09
CA PRO A 70 8.33 -3.64 -20.39
C PRO A 70 8.29 -3.35 -18.90
N LEU A 71 7.25 -3.85 -18.24
CA LEU A 71 7.18 -3.86 -16.79
C LEU A 71 8.25 -4.81 -16.23
N GLY A 72 8.72 -4.52 -15.04
CA GLY A 72 9.67 -5.35 -14.32
C GLY A 72 9.02 -6.56 -13.67
N ALA A 73 9.74 -7.10 -12.72
CA ALA A 73 9.28 -8.22 -11.90
C ALA A 73 9.99 -8.21 -10.56
N SER A 74 9.61 -9.11 -9.68
CA SER A 74 10.33 -9.38 -8.44
C SER A 74 10.50 -10.88 -8.23
N LEU A 75 11.63 -11.24 -7.61
CA LEU A 75 11.92 -12.57 -7.10
C LEU A 75 11.69 -12.56 -5.61
N HIS A 76 10.99 -13.54 -5.10
CA HIS A 76 10.72 -13.71 -3.69
C HIS A 76 11.21 -15.07 -3.22
N PHE A 77 11.85 -15.09 -2.06
CA PHE A 77 12.36 -16.28 -1.43
C PHE A 77 11.96 -16.28 0.04
N TYR A 78 11.29 -17.33 0.51
CA TYR A 78 10.75 -17.46 1.84
C TYR A 78 11.55 -18.48 2.63
N TYR A 79 12.00 -18.07 3.79
CA TYR A 79 12.95 -18.81 4.62
C TYR A 79 12.45 -18.91 6.06
N ARG A 80 12.65 -20.06 6.71
CA ARG A 80 12.42 -20.26 8.13
C ARG A 80 13.73 -20.64 8.82
N ASN A 81 14.04 -19.95 9.90
CA ASN A 81 15.19 -20.29 10.73
C ASN A 81 14.81 -21.43 11.68
N VAL A 82 15.22 -22.67 11.37
CA VAL A 82 14.98 -23.83 12.22
C VAL A 82 16.13 -24.10 13.19
N THR A 83 17.13 -23.22 13.26
CA THR A 83 18.22 -23.33 14.23
C THR A 83 17.78 -22.81 15.61
N SER A 84 18.55 -23.15 16.66
CA SER A 84 18.30 -22.66 18.02
C SER A 84 18.84 -21.24 18.28
N SER A 85 19.48 -20.60 17.29
CA SER A 85 20.08 -19.27 17.42
C SER A 85 19.59 -18.33 16.32
N THR A 86 19.76 -17.03 16.53
CA THR A 86 19.49 -16.04 15.49
C THR A 86 20.41 -16.21 14.29
N VAL A 87 19.88 -16.14 13.09
CA VAL A 87 20.59 -16.15 11.81
C VAL A 87 20.67 -14.72 11.27
N GLN A 88 21.86 -14.31 10.84
CA GLN A 88 22.10 -13.00 10.23
C GLN A 88 22.32 -13.15 8.73
N VAL A 89 21.55 -12.41 7.94
CA VAL A 89 21.74 -12.36 6.49
C VAL A 89 22.76 -11.29 6.12
N SER A 90 23.83 -11.70 5.46
CA SER A 90 24.92 -10.82 5.05
C SER A 90 24.83 -10.39 3.60
N ASP A 91 24.38 -11.27 2.69
CA ASP A 91 24.30 -10.98 1.26
C ASP A 91 23.21 -11.82 0.56
N VAL A 92 22.86 -11.40 -0.64
CA VAL A 92 22.03 -12.13 -1.58
C VAL A 92 22.77 -12.21 -2.91
N LEU A 93 22.91 -13.42 -3.47
CA LEU A 93 23.55 -13.62 -4.77
C LEU A 93 22.50 -13.96 -5.82
N ILE A 94 22.64 -13.39 -7.00
CA ILE A 94 21.86 -13.77 -8.19
C ILE A 94 22.79 -14.39 -9.22
N GLY A 95 22.56 -15.67 -9.55
CA GLY A 95 23.48 -16.40 -10.42
C GLY A 95 24.94 -16.45 -9.88
N GLY A 96 25.11 -16.46 -8.56
CA GLY A 96 26.43 -16.45 -7.90
C GLY A 96 27.09 -15.07 -7.75
N ILE A 97 26.47 -13.99 -8.23
CA ILE A 97 26.99 -12.63 -8.16
C ILE A 97 26.38 -11.89 -6.98
N SER A 98 27.20 -11.29 -6.12
CA SER A 98 26.77 -10.49 -4.96
C SER A 98 25.97 -9.27 -5.40
N LEU A 99 24.73 -9.17 -4.90
CA LEU A 99 23.90 -7.99 -5.11
C LEU A 99 24.36 -6.81 -4.24
N LEU A 100 24.97 -7.08 -3.10
CA LEU A 100 25.50 -6.05 -2.22
C LEU A 100 26.55 -5.20 -2.96
N GLU A 101 27.52 -5.83 -3.61
CA GLU A 101 28.58 -5.12 -4.33
C GLU A 101 28.04 -4.40 -5.59
N ALA A 102 27.22 -5.08 -6.38
CA ALA A 102 26.69 -4.54 -7.63
C ALA A 102 25.81 -3.30 -7.40
N ILE A 103 24.85 -3.39 -6.48
CA ILE A 103 23.91 -2.30 -6.20
C ILE A 103 24.60 -1.16 -5.44
N GLN A 104 25.45 -1.44 -4.48
CA GLN A 104 26.18 -0.40 -3.74
C GLN A 104 27.05 0.44 -4.67
N TYR A 105 27.75 -0.19 -5.60
CA TYR A 105 28.56 0.52 -6.59
C TYR A 105 27.71 1.47 -7.44
N SER A 106 26.56 1.00 -7.86
CA SER A 106 25.60 1.77 -8.66
C SER A 106 25.12 3.03 -7.92
N GLU A 107 24.74 2.91 -6.63
CA GLU A 107 24.33 4.04 -5.80
C GLU A 107 25.44 5.06 -5.57
N ASP A 108 26.63 4.61 -5.30
CA ASP A 108 27.79 5.51 -5.08
C ASP A 108 28.10 6.32 -6.35
N LYS A 109 27.94 5.71 -7.51
CA LYS A 109 28.08 6.41 -8.79
C LYS A 109 26.94 7.41 -9.02
N ALA A 110 25.71 7.04 -8.74
CA ALA A 110 24.55 7.92 -8.85
C ALA A 110 24.70 9.16 -7.97
N ARG A 111 25.14 8.99 -6.72
CA ARG A 111 25.39 10.09 -5.79
C ARG A 111 26.50 11.04 -6.27
N LYS A 112 27.60 10.52 -6.80
CA LYS A 112 28.75 11.33 -7.24
C LYS A 112 28.46 12.16 -8.49
N HIS A 113 27.57 11.70 -9.37
CA HIS A 113 27.36 12.29 -10.67
C HIS A 113 25.94 12.80 -10.88
N ALA A 114 25.09 12.81 -9.84
CA ALA A 114 23.65 13.08 -9.95
C ALA A 114 23.01 12.26 -11.09
N GLN A 115 23.54 11.07 -11.36
CA GLN A 115 23.03 10.16 -12.37
C GLN A 115 22.26 9.03 -11.68
N PRO A 116 21.06 8.67 -12.15
CA PRO A 116 20.40 7.46 -11.70
C PRO A 116 21.31 6.28 -11.97
N ALA A 117 21.29 5.36 -11.04
CA ALA A 117 22.01 4.11 -11.17
C ALA A 117 21.49 3.30 -12.37
N SER A 118 21.97 3.60 -13.55
CA SER A 118 22.19 2.48 -14.47
C SER A 118 23.25 1.63 -13.79
N ILE A 119 22.94 0.37 -13.52
CA ILE A 119 23.90 -0.54 -12.93
C ILE A 119 25.14 -0.60 -13.86
N GLU A 120 26.06 0.32 -13.69
CA GLU A 120 27.37 0.21 -14.30
C GLU A 120 28.23 -0.71 -13.44
N PHE A 121 28.20 -1.93 -13.82
CA PHE A 121 28.96 -3.03 -13.24
C PHE A 121 30.46 -2.92 -13.52
N SER A 122 31.07 -1.73 -13.42
CA SER A 122 32.45 -1.53 -13.85
C SER A 122 33.47 -2.37 -13.08
N LYS A 123 33.09 -2.87 -11.90
CA LYS A 123 33.92 -3.82 -11.13
C LYS A 123 33.69 -5.28 -11.49
N LEU A 124 32.60 -5.59 -12.21
CA LEU A 124 32.29 -6.94 -12.63
C LEU A 124 32.98 -7.25 -13.96
N SER A 125 33.34 -8.52 -14.16
CA SER A 125 33.79 -9.00 -15.46
C SER A 125 32.67 -8.88 -16.51
N GLU A 126 33.03 -8.90 -17.79
CA GLU A 126 32.03 -8.85 -18.88
C GLU A 126 31.03 -10.02 -18.81
N ASP A 127 31.50 -11.21 -18.39
CA ASP A 127 30.61 -12.37 -18.21
C ASP A 127 29.63 -12.16 -17.05
N GLN A 128 30.10 -11.62 -15.92
CA GLN A 128 29.23 -11.28 -14.79
C GLN A 128 28.20 -10.22 -15.19
N LYS A 129 28.60 -9.18 -15.94
CA LYS A 129 27.69 -8.17 -16.48
C LYS A 129 26.61 -8.79 -17.37
N LYS A 130 27.03 -9.70 -18.27
CA LYS A 130 26.11 -10.41 -19.14
C LYS A 130 25.13 -11.27 -18.34
N GLN A 131 25.60 -11.95 -17.31
CA GLN A 131 24.78 -12.79 -16.46
C GLN A 131 23.76 -11.99 -15.65
N ILE A 132 24.14 -10.88 -15.05
CA ILE A 132 23.22 -9.97 -14.33
C ILE A 132 22.17 -9.41 -15.28
N LYS A 133 22.55 -9.00 -16.50
CA LYS A 133 21.59 -8.55 -17.52
C LYS A 133 20.60 -9.65 -17.89
N ALA A 134 21.07 -10.88 -18.02
CA ALA A 134 20.23 -12.04 -18.31
C ALA A 134 19.27 -12.39 -17.16
N SER A 135 19.65 -12.08 -15.92
CA SER A 135 18.83 -12.29 -14.71
C SER A 135 17.78 -11.18 -14.47
N GLY A 136 17.63 -10.22 -15.39
CA GLY A 136 16.59 -9.19 -15.32
C GLY A 136 17.01 -7.84 -14.72
N GLU A 137 18.29 -7.60 -14.53
CA GLU A 137 18.86 -6.34 -14.03
C GLU A 137 18.27 -5.94 -12.67
N PRO A 138 18.78 -6.49 -11.55
CA PRO A 138 18.32 -6.14 -10.20
C PRO A 138 18.48 -4.64 -9.91
N ILE A 139 17.44 -4.01 -9.35
CA ILE A 139 17.43 -2.60 -8.95
C ILE A 139 17.73 -2.46 -7.45
N TRP A 140 17.07 -3.28 -6.63
CA TRP A 140 17.27 -3.35 -5.18
C TRP A 140 16.94 -4.75 -4.66
N TRP A 141 17.42 -5.01 -3.45
CA TRP A 141 17.05 -6.20 -2.70
C TRP A 141 16.86 -5.87 -1.22
N LYS A 142 16.04 -6.62 -0.53
CA LYS A 142 15.84 -6.53 0.91
C LYS A 142 15.65 -7.90 1.53
N VAL A 143 15.94 -7.98 2.82
CA VAL A 143 15.61 -9.12 3.67
C VAL A 143 14.76 -8.63 4.84
N GLU A 144 13.64 -9.24 5.08
CA GLU A 144 12.71 -8.82 6.13
C GLU A 144 12.23 -10.02 6.94
N PRO A 145 12.60 -10.11 8.24
CA PRO A 145 13.66 -9.36 8.92
C PRO A 145 15.06 -9.86 8.54
N ARG A 146 16.07 -8.97 8.60
CA ARG A 146 17.46 -9.34 8.30
C ARG A 146 18.11 -10.18 9.41
N SER A 147 17.69 -9.97 10.66
CA SER A 147 18.04 -10.75 11.84
C SER A 147 16.89 -11.71 12.16
N ILE A 148 17.06 -12.97 11.80
CA ILE A 148 15.99 -13.98 11.84
C ILE A 148 16.12 -14.80 13.12
N LYS A 149 15.23 -14.57 14.09
CA LYS A 149 15.21 -15.32 15.36
C LYS A 149 14.94 -16.80 15.13
N ALA A 150 15.28 -17.64 16.12
CA ALA A 150 14.95 -19.05 16.09
C ALA A 150 13.44 -19.26 15.90
N GLY A 151 13.06 -20.11 14.96
CA GLY A 151 11.66 -20.40 14.59
C GLY A 151 10.98 -19.33 13.74
N ALA A 152 11.58 -18.14 13.57
CA ALA A 152 10.98 -17.06 12.79
C ALA A 152 11.19 -17.24 11.28
N THR A 153 10.31 -16.61 10.50
CA THR A 153 10.37 -16.57 9.05
C THR A 153 10.91 -15.24 8.54
N ALA A 154 11.40 -15.24 7.30
CA ALA A 154 11.84 -14.07 6.59
C ALA A 154 11.49 -14.16 5.10
N GLU A 155 11.32 -13.00 4.49
CA GLU A 155 11.19 -12.84 3.05
C GLU A 155 12.41 -12.11 2.48
N ILE A 156 12.99 -12.68 1.44
CA ILE A 156 13.98 -12.05 0.61
C ILE A 156 13.32 -11.61 -0.69
N THR A 157 13.39 -10.34 -0.99
CA THR A 157 12.83 -9.76 -2.23
C THR A 157 13.94 -9.16 -3.06
N VAL A 158 13.99 -9.51 -4.35
CA VAL A 158 14.87 -8.87 -5.34
C VAL A 158 14.00 -8.23 -6.41
N ARG A 159 14.08 -6.92 -6.55
CA ARG A 159 13.38 -6.19 -7.60
C ARG A 159 14.19 -6.18 -8.89
N LEU A 160 13.58 -6.56 -9.99
CA LEU A 160 14.16 -6.61 -11.33
C LEU A 160 13.61 -5.47 -12.19
N ARG A 161 14.48 -4.88 -13.04
CA ARG A 161 14.08 -3.86 -14.01
C ARG A 161 13.19 -4.42 -15.12
N LYS A 162 13.45 -5.66 -15.50
CA LYS A 162 12.77 -6.35 -16.61
C LYS A 162 12.69 -7.85 -16.35
N ARG A 163 11.92 -8.53 -17.18
CA ARG A 163 11.85 -9.99 -17.14
C ARG A 163 13.24 -10.59 -17.39
N PRO A 164 13.66 -11.62 -16.62
CA PRO A 164 14.84 -12.42 -16.93
C PRO A 164 14.75 -13.05 -18.33
N LEU A 165 15.90 -13.19 -18.99
CA LEU A 165 16.00 -13.88 -20.28
C LEU A 165 16.03 -15.42 -20.13
N GLN A 166 16.32 -15.88 -18.91
CA GLN A 166 16.39 -17.29 -18.55
C GLN A 166 15.02 -17.80 -18.10
N GLU A 167 14.75 -19.08 -18.27
CA GLU A 167 13.52 -19.74 -17.78
C GLU A 167 13.51 -19.91 -16.25
N SER A 168 14.67 -19.79 -15.61
CA SER A 168 14.82 -19.81 -14.17
C SER A 168 16.00 -18.96 -13.71
N VAL A 169 15.93 -18.47 -12.48
CA VAL A 169 16.98 -17.67 -11.84
C VAL A 169 17.37 -18.31 -10.52
N ALA A 170 18.67 -18.58 -10.34
CA ALA A 170 19.21 -19.02 -9.07
C ALA A 170 19.41 -17.83 -8.13
N LEU A 171 18.81 -17.90 -6.94
CA LEU A 171 18.94 -16.94 -5.86
C LEU A 171 19.57 -17.62 -4.65
N THR A 172 20.68 -17.08 -4.14
CA THR A 172 21.38 -17.62 -3.00
C THR A 172 21.36 -16.64 -1.84
N LEU A 173 20.87 -17.08 -0.69
CA LEU A 173 20.94 -16.36 0.58
C LEU A 173 22.25 -16.71 1.29
N VAL A 174 23.04 -15.68 1.65
CA VAL A 174 24.27 -15.86 2.42
C VAL A 174 24.03 -15.43 3.85
N THR A 175 24.24 -16.35 4.78
CA THR A 175 24.05 -16.12 6.21
C THR A 175 25.33 -16.39 6.99
N ASP A 176 25.36 -16.02 8.27
CA ASP A 176 26.42 -16.38 9.20
C ASP A 176 26.47 -17.89 9.52
N LYS A 177 25.48 -18.67 9.07
CA LYS A 177 25.42 -20.13 9.24
C LYS A 177 25.71 -20.92 7.97
N GLY A 178 25.66 -20.28 6.80
CA GLY A 178 25.88 -20.96 5.52
C GLY A 178 25.18 -20.27 4.36
N LYS A 179 25.02 -21.02 3.28
CA LYS A 179 24.35 -20.56 2.06
C LYS A 179 23.13 -21.44 1.78
N GLU A 180 22.03 -20.80 1.43
CA GLU A 180 20.80 -21.45 1.01
C GLU A 180 20.48 -21.01 -0.41
N GLU A 181 20.09 -21.92 -1.27
CA GLU A 181 19.85 -21.64 -2.68
C GLU A 181 18.46 -22.08 -3.12
N ALA A 182 17.78 -21.21 -3.89
CA ALA A 182 16.53 -21.52 -4.56
C ALA A 182 16.65 -21.23 -6.05
N THR A 183 16.10 -22.12 -6.87
CA THR A 183 15.92 -21.90 -8.30
C THR A 183 14.48 -21.46 -8.53
N ILE A 184 14.30 -20.24 -9.00
CA ILE A 184 13.00 -19.60 -9.20
C ILE A 184 12.62 -19.66 -10.67
N ALA A 185 11.56 -20.38 -11.00
CA ALA A 185 11.04 -20.46 -12.36
C ALA A 185 10.45 -19.11 -12.78
N VAL A 186 10.76 -18.67 -14.00
CA VAL A 186 10.28 -17.41 -14.59
C VAL A 186 9.05 -17.70 -15.45
N ALA A 187 7.90 -17.23 -14.99
CA ALA A 187 6.64 -17.40 -15.70
C ALA A 187 6.31 -16.20 -16.61
N ASP A 188 5.67 -16.45 -17.74
CA ASP A 188 5.15 -15.41 -18.64
C ASP A 188 3.79 -14.87 -18.20
N THR A 189 3.06 -15.68 -17.43
CA THR A 189 1.72 -15.36 -16.96
C THR A 189 1.75 -14.69 -15.58
N ILE A 190 0.72 -13.90 -15.30
CA ILE A 190 0.48 -13.38 -13.95
C ILE A 190 -0.09 -14.54 -13.14
N GLY A 191 0.62 -14.95 -12.09
CA GLY A 191 0.18 -15.98 -11.14
C GLY A 191 -0.82 -15.48 -10.10
N PRO A 192 -1.36 -16.39 -9.27
CA PRO A 192 -2.23 -16.02 -8.16
C PRO A 192 -1.46 -15.14 -7.15
N ARG A 193 -2.19 -14.23 -6.48
CA ARG A 193 -1.61 -13.23 -5.58
C ARG A 193 -2.42 -13.06 -4.30
N VAL A 194 -1.73 -12.63 -3.25
CA VAL A 194 -2.36 -12.05 -2.07
C VAL A 194 -2.47 -10.54 -2.30
N HIS A 195 -3.69 -10.04 -2.44
CA HIS A 195 -3.98 -8.62 -2.67
C HIS A 195 -4.09 -7.80 -1.39
N GLY A 196 -4.38 -8.45 -0.27
CA GLY A 196 -4.50 -7.79 1.01
C GLY A 196 -4.27 -8.76 2.15
N VAL A 197 -3.74 -8.22 3.24
CA VAL A 197 -3.58 -8.90 4.52
C VAL A 197 -4.14 -7.98 5.60
N SER A 198 -4.90 -8.53 6.53
CA SER A 198 -5.37 -7.81 7.71
C SER A 198 -5.56 -8.75 8.90
N PHE A 199 -5.82 -8.16 10.05
CA PHE A 199 -5.93 -8.90 11.32
C PHE A 199 -7.19 -8.45 12.08
N SER A 200 -7.69 -9.34 12.95
CA SER A 200 -8.63 -8.92 14.00
C SER A 200 -7.91 -8.09 15.09
N ASP A 201 -8.67 -7.29 15.84
CA ASP A 201 -8.13 -6.42 16.90
C ASP A 201 -7.32 -7.24 17.95
N ASP A 202 -7.74 -8.47 18.22
CA ASP A 202 -7.04 -9.41 19.13
C ASP A 202 -5.90 -10.19 18.46
N ARG A 203 -5.64 -9.96 17.16
CA ARG A 203 -4.62 -10.62 16.33
C ARG A 203 -4.69 -12.14 16.32
N ARG A 204 -5.86 -12.71 16.65
CA ARG A 204 -6.14 -14.15 16.60
C ARG A 204 -6.67 -14.62 15.25
N ARG A 205 -7.04 -13.69 14.37
CA ARG A 205 -7.54 -14.00 13.03
C ARG A 205 -6.70 -13.26 12.01
N LEU A 206 -6.24 -14.01 11.04
CA LEU A 206 -5.57 -13.49 9.85
C LEU A 206 -6.59 -13.52 8.70
N PHE A 207 -6.72 -12.41 7.99
CA PHE A 207 -7.51 -12.31 6.78
C PHE A 207 -6.59 -12.14 5.58
N LEU A 208 -6.72 -13.04 4.60
CA LEU A 208 -6.03 -12.98 3.32
C LEU A 208 -7.06 -12.75 2.21
N TYR A 209 -6.75 -11.86 1.29
CA TYR A 209 -7.55 -11.63 0.09
C TYR A 209 -6.79 -12.18 -1.11
N LEU A 210 -7.24 -13.33 -1.61
CA LEU A 210 -6.58 -14.07 -2.67
C LEU A 210 -7.22 -13.72 -4.02
N ARG A 211 -6.40 -13.38 -5.02
CA ARG A 211 -6.82 -13.19 -6.40
C ARG A 211 -6.16 -14.22 -7.30
N HIS A 212 -6.97 -14.91 -8.09
CA HIS A 212 -6.49 -15.78 -9.15
C HIS A 212 -6.62 -15.06 -10.51
N PRO A 213 -5.58 -15.07 -11.37
CA PRO A 213 -5.55 -14.25 -12.60
C PRO A 213 -6.59 -14.65 -13.64
N ASN A 214 -7.08 -15.87 -13.60
CA ASN A 214 -8.05 -16.38 -14.58
C ASN A 214 -9.51 -16.00 -14.27
N GLY A 215 -9.74 -15.11 -13.30
CA GLY A 215 -11.07 -14.61 -12.97
C GLY A 215 -12.07 -15.63 -12.42
N GLY A 216 -11.69 -16.91 -12.43
CA GLY A 216 -12.47 -17.99 -11.82
C GLY A 216 -12.00 -18.21 -10.40
N VAL A 217 -12.93 -18.28 -9.46
CA VAL A 217 -12.60 -18.57 -8.08
C VAL A 217 -12.25 -20.03 -7.94
N THR A 218 -10.98 -20.36 -8.15
CA THR A 218 -10.48 -21.64 -7.72
C THR A 218 -10.03 -21.45 -6.26
N PRO A 219 -10.70 -22.07 -5.28
CA PRO A 219 -10.23 -21.99 -3.90
C PRO A 219 -8.87 -22.68 -3.78
N PRO A 220 -7.99 -22.21 -2.89
CA PRO A 220 -6.75 -22.91 -2.63
C PRO A 220 -7.03 -24.29 -2.03
N ASN A 221 -6.20 -25.27 -2.37
CA ASN A 221 -6.28 -26.62 -1.81
C ASN A 221 -5.72 -26.69 -0.40
N ALA A 222 -4.68 -25.89 -0.16
CA ALA A 222 -3.98 -25.84 1.11
C ALA A 222 -3.52 -24.42 1.41
N LEU A 223 -3.47 -24.13 2.71
CA LEU A 223 -3.05 -22.86 3.26
C LEU A 223 -2.00 -23.08 4.35
N TYR A 224 -0.95 -22.28 4.29
CA TYR A 224 0.16 -22.36 5.23
C TYR A 224 0.47 -20.99 5.81
N VAL A 225 0.82 -20.98 7.10
CA VAL A 225 1.38 -19.80 7.76
C VAL A 225 2.70 -20.22 8.41
N ASP A 226 3.79 -19.56 8.08
CA ASP A 226 5.15 -19.89 8.53
C ASP A 226 5.56 -21.35 8.31
N GLY A 227 5.05 -21.95 7.23
CA GLY A 227 5.26 -23.35 6.88
C GLY A 227 4.33 -24.35 7.57
N GLU A 228 3.50 -23.91 8.53
CA GLU A 228 2.49 -24.77 9.17
C GLU A 228 1.21 -24.84 8.34
N ASP A 229 0.68 -26.07 8.14
CA ASP A 229 -0.60 -26.28 7.48
C ASP A 229 -1.74 -25.77 8.38
N VAL A 230 -2.45 -24.76 7.92
CA VAL A 230 -3.58 -24.14 8.60
C VAL A 230 -4.92 -24.39 7.88
N THR A 231 -4.94 -25.24 6.87
CA THR A 231 -6.12 -25.53 6.04
C THR A 231 -7.33 -25.92 6.86
N GLY A 232 -7.15 -26.77 7.89
CA GLY A 232 -8.24 -27.20 8.77
C GLY A 232 -8.79 -26.12 9.73
N ARG A 233 -8.13 -24.96 9.80
CA ARG A 233 -8.51 -23.81 10.65
C ARG A 233 -8.99 -22.62 9.84
N THR A 234 -9.36 -22.84 8.58
CA THR A 234 -9.71 -21.77 7.67
C THR A 234 -11.18 -21.75 7.31
N THR A 235 -11.70 -20.55 7.13
CA THR A 235 -13.00 -20.31 6.51
C THR A 235 -12.77 -19.61 5.19
N LEU A 236 -13.25 -20.19 4.09
CA LEU A 236 -13.14 -19.65 2.74
C LEU A 236 -14.44 -19.01 2.33
N GLY A 237 -14.36 -17.78 1.85
CA GLY A 237 -15.45 -17.16 1.10
C GLY A 237 -15.45 -17.65 -0.34
N GLN A 238 -16.11 -18.79 -0.60
CA GLN A 238 -16.20 -19.34 -1.95
C GLN A 238 -17.34 -18.69 -2.72
N ASP A 239 -17.02 -17.98 -3.79
CA ASP A 239 -18.02 -17.47 -4.72
C ASP A 239 -17.39 -17.24 -6.11
N ASN A 240 -17.99 -17.85 -7.13
CA ASN A 240 -17.48 -17.76 -8.50
C ASN A 240 -17.77 -16.41 -9.18
N SER A 241 -18.56 -15.54 -8.56
CA SER A 241 -18.90 -14.22 -9.10
C SER A 241 -17.90 -13.13 -8.75
N TYR A 242 -16.96 -13.42 -7.83
CA TYR A 242 -15.94 -12.47 -7.38
C TYR A 242 -14.53 -12.94 -7.70
N ALA A 243 -13.70 -12.05 -8.20
CA ALA A 243 -12.30 -12.36 -8.52
C ALA A 243 -11.40 -12.50 -7.27
N ILE A 244 -11.87 -12.04 -6.11
CA ILE A 244 -11.15 -12.09 -4.83
C ILE A 244 -11.86 -13.02 -3.88
N VAL A 245 -11.09 -13.95 -3.30
CA VAL A 245 -11.54 -14.88 -2.26
C VAL A 245 -11.04 -14.40 -0.91
N PRO A 246 -11.92 -14.01 0.01
CA PRO A 246 -11.53 -13.74 1.38
C PRO A 246 -11.30 -15.06 2.11
N VAL A 247 -10.17 -15.15 2.79
CA VAL A 247 -9.79 -16.30 3.62
C VAL A 247 -9.62 -15.80 5.05
N GLU A 248 -10.35 -16.39 5.98
CA GLU A 248 -10.18 -16.18 7.42
C GLU A 248 -9.45 -17.38 8.01
N ILE A 249 -8.33 -17.15 8.67
CA ILE A 249 -7.52 -18.17 9.35
C ILE A 249 -7.58 -17.92 10.84
N LEU A 250 -8.04 -18.91 11.61
CA LEU A 250 -8.02 -18.87 13.07
C LEU A 250 -6.66 -19.34 13.56
N LEU A 251 -5.97 -18.48 14.30
CA LEU A 251 -4.66 -18.77 14.87
C LEU A 251 -4.81 -19.37 16.28
N ASP A 252 -3.95 -20.31 16.62
CA ASP A 252 -3.92 -20.91 17.98
C ASP A 252 -3.47 -19.87 19.01
N ASN A 253 -2.51 -19.04 18.65
CA ASN A 253 -2.03 -17.94 19.47
C ASN A 253 -2.14 -16.62 18.67
N PRO A 254 -2.38 -15.48 19.34
CA PRO A 254 -2.37 -14.19 18.66
C PRO A 254 -0.96 -13.87 18.14
N PHE A 255 -0.87 -13.27 16.98
CA PHE A 255 0.41 -12.76 16.51
C PHE A 255 0.95 -11.68 17.44
N GLU A 256 2.26 -11.70 17.64
CA GLU A 256 2.94 -10.63 18.37
C GLU A 256 3.03 -9.37 17.49
N ARG A 257 2.85 -8.21 18.11
CA ARG A 257 3.12 -6.93 17.42
C ARG A 257 4.57 -6.89 16.97
N ALA A 258 4.81 -6.37 15.79
CA ALA A 258 6.11 -6.27 15.11
C ALA A 258 6.69 -7.61 14.60
N SER A 259 6.04 -8.75 14.84
CA SER A 259 6.47 -10.01 14.22
C SER A 259 6.30 -10.00 12.71
N PHE A 260 7.11 -10.78 12.02
CA PHE A 260 7.04 -10.99 10.59
C PHE A 260 6.65 -12.44 10.30
N HIS A 261 5.72 -12.62 9.37
CA HIS A 261 5.15 -13.91 9.00
C HIS A 261 5.06 -14.07 7.49
N CYS A 262 4.98 -15.33 7.05
CA CYS A 262 4.77 -15.70 5.65
C CYS A 262 3.50 -16.52 5.51
N ALA A 263 2.65 -16.18 4.55
CA ALA A 263 1.48 -16.98 4.17
C ALA A 263 1.64 -17.53 2.75
N ARG A 264 1.13 -18.74 2.54
CA ARG A 264 1.09 -19.42 1.24
C ARG A 264 -0.27 -20.06 1.02
N ALA A 265 -0.84 -19.83 -0.16
CA ALA A 265 -2.01 -20.55 -0.66
C ALA A 265 -1.61 -21.37 -1.87
N GLU A 266 -1.87 -22.68 -1.88
CA GLU A 266 -1.60 -23.60 -2.97
C GLU A 266 -2.87 -23.94 -3.74
N TYR A 267 -2.75 -24.07 -5.07
CA TYR A 267 -3.85 -24.37 -5.97
C TYR A 267 -3.67 -25.71 -6.68
N GLN A 268 -4.77 -26.27 -7.22
CA GLN A 268 -4.75 -27.60 -7.87
C GLN A 268 -3.85 -27.65 -9.10
N ASP A 269 -3.65 -26.55 -9.80
CA ASP A 269 -2.77 -26.43 -10.96
C ASP A 269 -1.28 -26.37 -10.61
N GLY A 270 -0.94 -26.45 -9.31
CA GLY A 270 0.43 -26.36 -8.81
C GLY A 270 0.91 -24.92 -8.63
N SER A 271 0.10 -23.92 -8.96
CA SER A 271 0.44 -22.52 -8.69
C SER A 271 0.28 -22.18 -7.21
N SER A 272 0.92 -21.10 -6.77
CA SER A 272 0.81 -20.63 -5.38
C SER A 272 0.83 -19.12 -5.27
N ALA A 273 0.04 -18.59 -4.31
CA ALA A 273 0.07 -17.21 -3.89
C ALA A 273 0.86 -17.09 -2.59
N TRP A 274 1.76 -16.12 -2.53
CA TRP A 274 2.64 -15.88 -1.39
C TRP A 274 2.52 -14.44 -0.89
N ALA A 275 2.66 -14.25 0.42
CA ALA A 275 2.83 -12.94 1.04
C ALA A 275 3.72 -13.04 2.27
N GLY A 276 4.71 -12.14 2.35
CA GLY A 276 5.35 -11.78 3.60
C GLY A 276 4.65 -10.55 4.18
N PHE A 277 4.42 -10.53 5.49
CA PHE A 277 3.75 -9.43 6.15
C PHE A 277 4.23 -9.24 7.58
N ARG A 278 4.21 -7.98 8.03
CA ARG A 278 4.52 -7.60 9.40
C ARG A 278 3.24 -7.25 10.14
N VAL A 279 3.20 -7.57 11.42
CA VAL A 279 2.06 -7.29 12.28
C VAL A 279 2.26 -5.97 13.02
N TRP A 280 1.42 -4.99 12.73
CA TRP A 280 1.36 -3.72 13.48
C TRP A 280 -0.07 -3.33 13.78
N ASP A 281 -0.27 -2.32 14.63
CA ASP A 281 -1.60 -1.79 14.89
C ASP A 281 -2.04 -0.99 13.66
N ASP A 282 -3.08 -1.48 13.01
CA ASP A 282 -3.59 -0.91 11.77
C ASP A 282 -4.67 0.13 12.10
N GLU A 283 -4.32 1.41 11.97
CA GLU A 283 -5.22 2.52 12.18
C GLU A 283 -5.36 3.32 10.88
N LEU A 284 -6.60 3.65 10.50
CA LEU A 284 -6.82 4.50 9.34
C LEU A 284 -6.19 5.87 9.56
N ALA A 285 -5.21 6.21 8.74
CA ALA A 285 -4.64 7.55 8.73
C ALA A 285 -5.53 8.53 7.98
N PHE A 286 -5.92 9.60 8.66
CA PHE A 286 -6.53 10.76 8.05
C PHE A 286 -5.68 11.97 8.43
N GLY A 287 -4.77 12.37 7.54
CA GLY A 287 -3.60 13.16 7.85
C GLY A 287 -3.56 14.53 7.20
N ILE A 288 -2.66 15.36 7.71
CA ILE A 288 -2.30 16.66 7.15
C ILE A 288 -0.79 16.81 7.07
N TRP A 289 -0.30 17.38 5.97
CA TRP A 289 1.10 17.71 5.79
C TRP A 289 1.38 19.13 6.21
N GLY A 290 2.53 19.30 6.86
CA GLY A 290 3.07 20.60 7.19
C GLY A 290 2.35 21.32 8.33
N ALA A 291 3.09 22.21 8.92
CA ALA A 291 2.63 23.34 9.67
C ALA A 291 3.58 24.48 9.33
N ARG A 292 3.14 25.41 8.53
CA ARG A 292 3.81 26.71 8.40
C ARG A 292 2.84 27.77 8.87
N PRO A 293 2.59 27.86 10.17
CA PRO A 293 1.99 29.08 10.69
C PRO A 293 2.97 30.21 10.36
N GLY A 294 2.45 31.37 9.98
CA GLY A 294 3.26 32.50 9.53
C GLY A 294 4.38 32.87 10.51
N ALA A 295 5.16 33.88 10.20
CA ALA A 295 6.45 34.23 10.82
C ALA A 295 6.48 34.50 12.33
N GLN A 296 5.37 34.41 13.05
CA GLN A 296 5.30 34.52 14.52
C GLN A 296 5.22 33.13 15.15
N GLU A 297 6.31 32.69 15.68
CA GLU A 297 6.62 31.33 16.13
C GLU A 297 6.35 31.12 17.61
N ALA A 298 5.12 31.36 18.07
CA ALA A 298 4.78 31.14 19.46
C ALA A 298 4.22 29.70 19.70
N VAL A 299 4.45 29.19 20.92
CA VAL A 299 3.86 27.90 21.39
C VAL A 299 2.33 27.91 21.24
N ASP A 300 1.69 29.05 21.43
CA ASP A 300 0.25 29.22 21.28
C ASP A 300 -0.23 28.95 19.84
N ILE A 301 0.57 29.30 18.82
CA ILE A 301 0.28 29.00 17.42
C ILE A 301 0.34 27.48 17.18
N ALA A 302 1.31 26.78 17.77
CA ALA A 302 1.42 25.35 17.67
C ALA A 302 0.24 24.63 18.35
N LYS A 303 -0.20 25.09 19.51
CA LYS A 303 -1.40 24.59 20.19
C LYS A 303 -2.67 24.82 19.36
N ALA A 304 -2.84 26.06 18.86
CA ALA A 304 -3.98 26.38 17.99
C ALA A 304 -4.01 25.52 16.73
N TYR A 305 -2.86 25.26 16.10
CA TYR A 305 -2.72 24.34 14.99
C TYR A 305 -3.18 22.91 15.35
N LEU A 306 -2.68 22.35 16.46
CA LEU A 306 -3.08 21.00 16.89
C LEU A 306 -4.59 20.93 17.19
N GLN A 307 -5.16 21.94 17.79
CA GLN A 307 -6.60 22.01 18.07
C GLN A 307 -7.41 22.10 16.78
N ASP A 308 -6.99 22.92 15.82
CA ASP A 308 -7.66 23.08 14.53
C ASP A 308 -7.66 21.76 13.75
N ILE A 309 -6.51 21.11 13.62
CA ILE A 309 -6.44 19.82 12.88
C ILE A 309 -7.24 18.71 13.58
N ALA A 310 -7.23 18.66 14.92
CA ALA A 310 -8.06 17.72 15.67
C ALA A 310 -9.56 17.97 15.45
N GLN A 311 -10.00 19.23 15.42
CA GLN A 311 -11.37 19.63 15.15
C GLN A 311 -11.82 19.24 13.73
N HIS A 312 -10.88 19.18 12.78
CA HIS A 312 -11.11 18.67 11.41
C HIS A 312 -10.91 17.17 11.28
N ASN A 313 -11.00 16.42 12.37
CA ASN A 313 -10.92 14.96 12.41
C ASN A 313 -9.59 14.38 11.89
N ILE A 314 -8.52 15.16 11.87
CA ILE A 314 -7.17 14.70 11.56
C ILE A 314 -6.63 13.89 12.74
N ASN A 315 -6.10 12.70 12.48
CA ASN A 315 -5.45 11.84 13.48
C ASN A 315 -3.95 11.61 13.21
N VAL A 316 -3.44 12.06 12.06
CA VAL A 316 -2.01 11.95 11.73
C VAL A 316 -1.47 13.29 11.24
N GLN A 317 -0.41 13.76 11.88
CA GLN A 317 0.30 14.97 11.48
C GLN A 317 1.65 14.58 10.87
N MET A 318 1.90 15.01 9.63
CA MET A 318 3.22 14.90 9.00
C MET A 318 4.09 16.04 9.49
N GLU A 319 5.21 15.71 10.12
CA GLU A 319 6.20 16.71 10.51
C GLU A 319 7.02 17.12 9.29
N MET A 320 6.64 18.23 8.68
CA MET A 320 7.52 18.91 7.73
C MET A 320 8.31 20.02 8.43
N VAL A 321 9.45 20.37 7.84
CA VAL A 321 10.31 21.46 8.29
C VAL A 321 9.50 22.75 8.26
N GLY A 322 8.83 23.03 9.37
CA GLY A 322 8.10 24.25 9.63
C GLY A 322 8.95 25.22 10.43
N SER A 323 8.31 26.18 11.07
CA SER A 323 9.01 27.07 11.98
C SER A 323 9.73 26.27 13.07
N GLU A 324 10.92 26.69 13.44
CA GLU A 324 11.75 26.00 14.42
C GLU A 324 11.02 25.89 15.78
N ALA A 325 10.25 26.90 16.16
CA ALA A 325 9.51 26.92 17.43
C ALA A 325 8.33 25.92 17.43
N VAL A 326 7.56 25.81 16.33
CA VAL A 326 6.50 24.79 16.21
C VAL A 326 7.11 23.39 16.26
N SER A 327 8.18 23.17 15.51
CA SER A 327 8.89 21.88 15.53
C SER A 327 9.43 21.55 16.93
N ALA A 328 10.00 22.52 17.64
CA ALA A 328 10.47 22.35 19.00
C ALA A 328 9.33 22.01 19.97
N PHE A 329 8.19 22.70 19.86
CA PHE A 329 7.02 22.40 20.68
C PHE A 329 6.50 20.98 20.43
N LEU A 330 6.32 20.58 19.17
CA LEU A 330 5.84 19.22 18.82
C LEU A 330 6.78 18.12 19.32
N LYS A 331 8.08 18.42 19.48
CA LYS A 331 9.09 17.51 20.04
C LYS A 331 9.19 17.58 21.57
N SER A 332 8.59 18.58 22.22
CA SER A 332 8.59 18.73 23.68
C SER A 332 7.66 17.74 24.37
N ASP A 333 7.82 17.55 25.69
CA ASP A 333 6.91 16.72 26.48
C ASP A 333 5.49 17.28 26.47
N GLU A 334 5.34 18.61 26.55
CA GLU A 334 4.04 19.28 26.51
C GLU A 334 3.34 19.06 25.15
N GLY A 335 4.05 19.23 24.05
CA GLY A 335 3.49 19.00 22.71
C GLY A 335 3.09 17.55 22.50
N ARG A 336 3.87 16.59 23.00
CA ARG A 336 3.53 15.17 22.96
C ARG A 336 2.27 14.83 23.76
N GLN A 337 2.15 15.37 24.97
CA GLN A 337 0.96 15.20 25.81
C GLN A 337 -0.28 15.80 25.15
N GLU A 338 -0.14 16.98 24.54
CA GLU A 338 -1.26 17.62 23.83
C GLU A 338 -1.69 16.80 22.60
N MET A 339 -0.75 16.30 21.78
CA MET A 339 -1.08 15.42 20.66
C MET A 339 -1.77 14.12 21.13
N GLN A 340 -1.27 13.52 22.21
CA GLN A 340 -1.89 12.32 22.79
C GLN A 340 -3.32 12.60 23.27
N ARG A 341 -3.53 13.73 23.96
CA ARG A 341 -4.85 14.18 24.41
C ARG A 341 -5.83 14.38 23.24
N LEU A 342 -5.33 14.90 22.11
CA LEU A 342 -6.11 15.14 20.90
C LEU A 342 -6.24 13.92 19.97
N GLY A 343 -5.61 12.79 20.31
CA GLY A 343 -5.61 11.58 19.48
C GLY A 343 -4.82 11.74 18.18
N ILE A 344 -3.82 12.63 18.15
CA ILE A 344 -2.98 12.89 16.97
C ILE A 344 -1.67 12.11 17.10
N ARG A 345 -1.35 11.31 16.09
CA ARG A 345 -0.07 10.62 15.93
C ARG A 345 0.84 11.37 14.95
N ARG A 346 2.12 11.11 15.02
CA ARG A 346 3.11 11.80 14.17
C ARG A 346 3.66 10.87 13.09
N MET A 347 3.74 11.37 11.88
CA MET A 347 4.59 10.83 10.83
C MET A 347 5.93 11.58 10.89
N ILE A 348 7.01 10.86 11.20
CA ILE A 348 8.29 11.45 11.58
C ILE A 348 9.26 11.42 10.41
N ALA A 349 9.66 12.61 9.92
CA ALA A 349 10.65 12.76 8.87
C ALA A 349 12.09 12.78 9.39
N ASP A 350 12.30 13.28 10.63
CA ASP A 350 13.63 13.40 11.24
C ASP A 350 13.78 12.38 12.38
N TYR A 351 14.05 11.13 12.02
CA TYR A 351 14.30 10.06 12.96
C TYR A 351 15.76 10.11 13.43
N GLY A 352 15.96 9.97 14.72
CA GLY A 352 17.25 9.99 15.39
C GLY A 352 17.55 11.23 16.21
N LYS A 353 16.68 12.23 16.20
CA LYS A 353 16.77 13.42 17.03
C LYS A 353 15.55 13.57 17.93
N GLY A 354 15.54 12.85 19.06
CA GLY A 354 14.54 13.02 20.09
C GLY A 354 13.65 11.82 20.37
N ASN A 355 12.91 11.88 21.47
CA ASN A 355 12.03 10.82 21.95
C ASN A 355 10.79 10.71 21.04
N THR A 356 10.67 9.61 20.33
CA THR A 356 9.61 9.32 19.36
C THR A 356 8.51 8.46 19.98
N GLN A 357 7.89 8.93 21.06
CA GLN A 357 6.78 8.17 21.65
C GLN A 357 5.59 8.08 20.69
N ASN A 358 5.13 6.84 20.42
CA ASN A 358 3.95 6.51 19.65
C ASN A 358 3.88 7.17 18.25
N PRO A 359 4.92 7.02 17.38
CA PRO A 359 4.85 7.52 16.02
C PRO A 359 3.80 6.74 15.22
N TYR A 360 3.20 7.37 14.21
CA TYR A 360 2.38 6.66 13.22
C TYR A 360 3.26 5.88 12.25
N ALA A 361 4.21 6.57 11.63
CA ALA A 361 5.18 5.98 10.71
C ALA A 361 6.47 6.81 10.64
N TYR A 362 7.56 6.19 10.18
CA TYR A 362 8.78 6.88 9.78
C TYR A 362 8.72 7.24 8.29
N PHE A 363 8.79 8.51 7.99
CA PHE A 363 8.83 9.01 6.62
C PHE A 363 10.25 8.95 6.06
N LEU A 364 10.51 8.04 5.14
CA LEU A 364 11.87 7.81 4.62
C LEU A 364 12.32 8.91 3.66
N VAL A 365 11.44 9.27 2.73
CA VAL A 365 11.74 10.25 1.67
C VAL A 365 10.46 10.71 1.00
N ASP A 366 10.51 11.94 0.48
CA ASP A 366 9.49 12.52 -0.38
C ASP A 366 9.96 12.48 -1.83
N GLU A 367 9.09 12.04 -2.73
CA GLU A 367 9.25 12.03 -4.18
C GLU A 367 10.64 11.57 -4.68
N PRO A 368 11.14 10.38 -4.30
CA PRO A 368 12.45 9.92 -4.77
C PRO A 368 12.53 9.79 -6.29
N ASP A 369 11.42 9.51 -6.94
CA ASP A 369 11.27 9.39 -8.38
C ASP A 369 11.36 10.74 -9.12
N ALA A 370 11.05 11.86 -8.45
CA ALA A 370 11.32 13.20 -8.98
C ALA A 370 12.82 13.43 -9.18
N GLY A 371 13.65 12.92 -8.25
CA GLY A 371 15.11 12.90 -8.40
C GLY A 371 15.57 12.10 -9.62
N ASP A 372 14.96 10.97 -9.89
CA ASP A 372 15.25 10.15 -11.08
C ASP A 372 14.92 10.89 -12.39
N TYR A 373 13.86 11.70 -12.39
CA TYR A 373 13.40 12.43 -13.55
C TYR A 373 14.32 13.59 -13.95
N THR A 374 14.96 14.26 -13.02
CA THR A 374 15.74 15.49 -13.24
C THR A 374 17.08 15.27 -13.93
N VAL A 375 17.50 14.02 -14.16
CA VAL A 375 18.77 13.71 -14.80
C VAL A 375 18.64 13.74 -16.32
N GLU A 376 18.98 14.87 -16.92
CA GLU A 376 18.80 15.14 -18.35
C GLU A 376 19.70 14.31 -19.29
N SER A 377 20.81 13.78 -18.78
CA SER A 377 21.83 13.08 -19.60
C SER A 377 21.50 11.62 -19.93
N LEU A 378 20.41 11.06 -19.38
CA LEU A 378 20.05 9.67 -19.60
C LEU A 378 18.70 9.54 -20.28
N ASP A 379 18.53 8.47 -21.05
CA ASP A 379 17.22 8.05 -21.53
C ASP A 379 16.26 7.94 -20.35
N ILE A 380 15.11 8.58 -20.46
CA ILE A 380 14.08 8.63 -19.43
C ILE A 380 13.70 7.23 -18.93
N ARG A 381 13.71 6.23 -19.80
CA ARG A 381 13.42 4.83 -19.47
C ARG A 381 14.45 4.17 -18.56
N SER A 382 15.69 4.68 -18.55
CA SER A 382 16.76 4.14 -17.68
C SER A 382 16.82 4.79 -16.30
N ARG A 383 16.06 5.87 -16.07
CA ARG A 383 16.03 6.65 -14.83
C ARG A 383 15.01 6.08 -13.86
N VAL A 384 15.20 4.87 -13.39
CA VAL A 384 14.24 4.19 -12.51
C VAL A 384 14.96 3.67 -11.27
N GLY A 385 14.49 4.08 -10.10
CA GLY A 385 14.90 3.49 -8.83
C GLY A 385 16.28 3.88 -8.30
N ALA A 386 16.81 5.06 -8.65
CA ALA A 386 18.16 5.49 -8.25
C ALA A 386 18.39 5.51 -6.72
N LEU A 387 17.35 5.79 -5.93
CA LEU A 387 17.43 5.86 -4.47
C LEU A 387 16.92 4.59 -3.76
N ALA A 388 16.37 3.63 -4.50
CA ALA A 388 15.60 2.54 -3.91
C ALA A 388 16.42 1.71 -2.91
N GLN A 389 17.66 1.31 -3.25
CA GLN A 389 18.49 0.51 -2.34
C GLN A 389 18.90 1.28 -1.07
N SER A 390 19.14 2.59 -1.18
CA SER A 390 19.46 3.40 0.00
C SER A 390 18.26 3.50 0.95
N LEU A 391 17.04 3.57 0.40
CA LEU A 391 15.81 3.57 1.18
C LEU A 391 15.53 2.22 1.84
N VAL A 392 15.83 1.12 1.15
CA VAL A 392 15.78 -0.23 1.76
C VAL A 392 16.67 -0.28 2.99
N ARG A 393 17.96 0.10 2.86
CA ARG A 393 18.91 0.09 4.00
C ARG A 393 18.45 0.98 5.14
N LYS A 394 17.93 2.18 4.82
CA LYS A 394 17.40 3.10 5.81
C LYS A 394 16.20 2.52 6.57
N GLY A 395 15.28 1.88 5.85
CA GLY A 395 14.14 1.18 6.44
C GLY A 395 14.54 -0.01 7.31
N GLU A 396 15.52 -0.79 6.89
CA GLU A 396 16.08 -1.90 7.69
C GLU A 396 16.68 -1.39 9.00
N GLN A 397 17.49 -0.34 8.97
CA GLN A 397 18.10 0.26 10.16
C GLN A 397 17.05 0.77 11.16
N LEU A 398 15.98 1.37 10.67
CA LEU A 398 14.87 1.81 11.53
C LEU A 398 14.15 0.64 12.18
N ARG A 399 13.89 -0.44 11.44
CA ARG A 399 13.24 -1.64 11.97
C ARG A 399 14.08 -2.37 13.01
N GLU A 400 15.42 -2.30 12.93
CA GLU A 400 16.31 -2.84 13.96
C GLU A 400 16.14 -2.12 15.30
N SER A 401 15.90 -0.80 15.27
CA SER A 401 15.74 0.02 16.46
C SER A 401 14.29 0.10 16.96
N ASP A 402 13.33 0.12 16.05
CA ASP A 402 11.89 0.19 16.36
C ASP A 402 11.08 -0.65 15.35
N PRO A 403 10.98 -1.97 15.58
CA PRO A 403 10.28 -2.87 14.65
C PRO A 403 8.76 -2.67 14.62
N ALA A 404 8.19 -1.97 15.62
CA ALA A 404 6.75 -1.78 15.75
C ALA A 404 6.21 -0.60 14.94
N THR A 405 7.07 0.31 14.52
CA THR A 405 6.67 1.48 13.73
C THR A 405 6.93 1.23 12.25
N PRO A 406 5.89 1.31 11.40
CA PRO A 406 6.05 1.16 9.96
C PRO A 406 6.84 2.32 9.36
N ASN A 407 7.40 2.11 8.18
CA ASN A 407 8.01 3.16 7.39
C ASN A 407 7.18 3.49 6.14
N LEU A 408 7.31 4.73 5.64
CA LEU A 408 6.54 5.27 4.52
C LEU A 408 7.47 5.93 3.50
N VAL A 409 7.16 5.74 2.22
CA VAL A 409 7.73 6.48 1.08
C VAL A 409 6.58 7.09 0.29
N ASN A 410 6.67 8.38 -0.03
CA ASN A 410 5.77 9.06 -0.96
C ASN A 410 6.43 9.21 -2.33
N VAL A 411 5.76 8.82 -3.41
CA VAL A 411 6.24 8.99 -4.79
C VAL A 411 5.35 9.94 -5.57
N ASN A 412 5.98 10.71 -6.44
CA ASN A 412 5.25 11.61 -7.34
C ASN A 412 4.52 10.79 -8.41
N SER A 413 3.22 10.95 -8.47
CA SER A 413 2.37 10.20 -9.40
C SER A 413 2.55 10.56 -10.87
N THR A 414 3.36 11.55 -11.18
CA THR A 414 3.37 12.21 -12.49
C THR A 414 4.65 12.04 -13.29
N PHE A 415 5.68 11.42 -12.70
CA PHE A 415 6.94 11.27 -13.44
C PHE A 415 7.04 9.94 -14.17
N LYS A 416 6.93 8.82 -13.45
CA LYS A 416 7.12 7.50 -14.05
C LYS A 416 6.32 6.44 -13.31
N PRO A 417 5.26 5.92 -13.91
CA PRO A 417 4.47 4.85 -13.29
C PRO A 417 5.26 3.59 -12.94
N GLU A 418 6.28 3.21 -13.69
CA GLU A 418 7.13 2.07 -13.33
C GLU A 418 7.87 2.25 -12.00
N ASN A 419 8.12 3.49 -11.56
CA ASN A 419 8.67 3.75 -10.24
C ASN A 419 7.73 3.33 -9.11
N TRP A 420 6.41 3.30 -9.33
CA TRP A 420 5.47 2.78 -8.35
C TRP A 420 5.76 1.32 -8.03
N TYR A 421 6.06 0.51 -9.05
CA TYR A 421 6.47 -0.89 -8.85
C TYR A 421 7.86 -1.02 -8.24
N VAL A 422 8.76 -0.08 -8.48
CA VAL A 422 10.10 -0.07 -7.87
C VAL A 422 10.03 0.31 -6.41
N TYR A 423 9.33 1.40 -6.07
CA TYR A 423 9.26 1.92 -4.71
C TYR A 423 8.13 1.29 -3.89
N GLY A 424 7.08 0.74 -4.51
CA GLY A 424 5.91 0.22 -3.82
C GLY A 424 6.18 -0.91 -2.83
N GLN A 425 7.22 -1.71 -3.06
CA GLN A 425 7.60 -2.81 -2.18
C GLN A 425 8.73 -2.45 -1.18
N VAL A 426 9.30 -1.25 -1.29
CA VAL A 426 10.36 -0.79 -0.37
C VAL A 426 9.82 -0.52 1.03
N PRO A 427 8.80 0.35 1.23
CA PRO A 427 8.27 0.69 2.56
C PRO A 427 7.24 -0.33 3.05
N ASP A 428 6.75 -0.11 4.26
CA ASP A 428 5.57 -0.79 4.81
C ASP A 428 4.29 -0.10 4.34
N ILE A 429 4.31 1.23 4.23
CA ILE A 429 3.23 2.07 3.72
C ILE A 429 3.73 2.80 2.48
N PHE A 430 3.09 2.53 1.35
CA PHE A 430 3.38 3.21 0.09
C PHE A 430 2.43 4.37 -0.10
N ALA A 431 2.94 5.57 -0.36
CA ALA A 431 2.14 6.74 -0.63
C ALA A 431 2.41 7.29 -2.04
N THR A 432 1.40 7.94 -2.63
CA THR A 432 1.52 8.69 -3.88
C THR A 432 0.67 9.96 -3.82
N ASP A 433 1.07 10.99 -4.57
CA ASP A 433 0.47 12.33 -4.50
C ASP A 433 -0.09 12.82 -5.84
N PRO A 434 -1.23 12.27 -6.29
CA PRO A 434 -1.90 12.68 -7.52
C PRO A 434 -2.60 14.05 -7.35
N TYR A 435 -1.89 15.13 -7.57
CA TYR A 435 -2.42 16.51 -7.42
C TYR A 435 -3.31 16.89 -8.61
N TYR A 436 -4.53 16.40 -8.60
CA TYR A 436 -5.47 16.52 -9.71
C TYR A 436 -5.78 17.97 -10.13
N GLN A 437 -6.15 18.87 -9.20
CA GLN A 437 -6.47 20.26 -9.59
C GLN A 437 -5.28 20.98 -10.20
N ALA A 438 -4.09 20.74 -9.69
CA ALA A 438 -2.88 21.31 -10.25
C ALA A 438 -2.71 20.86 -11.72
N ARG A 439 -2.98 19.59 -12.02
CA ARG A 439 -2.92 19.04 -13.38
C ARG A 439 -4.00 19.59 -14.30
N LEU A 440 -5.25 19.61 -13.83
CA LEU A 440 -6.37 20.19 -14.57
C LEU A 440 -6.06 21.63 -15.00
N LEU A 441 -5.57 22.46 -14.08
CA LEU A 441 -5.27 23.86 -14.35
C LEU A 441 -4.01 24.03 -15.20
N GLU A 442 -3.00 23.19 -15.04
CA GLU A 442 -1.82 23.18 -15.88
C GLU A 442 -2.16 22.87 -17.33
N VAL A 443 -2.97 21.84 -17.59
CA VAL A 443 -3.45 21.50 -18.92
C VAL A 443 -4.30 22.61 -19.49
N PHE A 444 -5.18 23.24 -18.72
CA PHE A 444 -5.96 24.40 -19.15
C PHE A 444 -5.08 25.54 -19.67
N TRP A 445 -3.95 25.81 -18.99
CA TRP A 445 -3.06 26.91 -19.38
C TRP A 445 -2.12 26.58 -20.54
N ARG A 446 -1.73 25.32 -20.69
CA ARG A 446 -0.70 24.90 -21.63
C ARG A 446 -1.26 24.24 -22.89
N ARG A 447 -2.34 23.45 -22.73
CA ARG A 447 -2.96 22.65 -23.79
C ARG A 447 -4.49 22.71 -23.69
N PRO A 448 -5.09 23.88 -23.95
CA PRO A 448 -6.53 24.08 -23.75
C PRO A 448 -7.39 23.14 -24.60
N GLU A 449 -6.90 22.63 -25.70
CA GLU A 449 -7.59 21.64 -26.56
C GLU A 449 -7.74 20.27 -25.88
N ARG A 450 -6.88 19.93 -24.92
CA ARG A 450 -6.90 18.67 -24.15
C ARG A 450 -7.62 18.80 -22.81
N TYR A 451 -7.84 20.01 -22.38
CA TYR A 451 -8.47 20.30 -21.09
C TYR A 451 -9.81 19.55 -20.86
N PRO A 452 -10.72 19.37 -21.87
CA PRO A 452 -11.96 18.61 -21.64
C PRO A 452 -11.73 17.16 -21.18
N LEU A 453 -10.60 16.54 -21.53
CA LEU A 453 -10.26 15.19 -21.13
C LEU A 453 -9.96 15.09 -19.62
N PHE A 454 -9.60 16.20 -18.99
CA PHE A 454 -9.29 16.29 -17.57
C PHE A 454 -10.49 16.74 -16.73
N GLY A 455 -11.67 16.94 -17.33
CA GLY A 455 -12.89 17.31 -16.62
C GLY A 455 -13.42 16.24 -15.64
N LYS A 456 -12.87 15.02 -15.74
CA LYS A 456 -13.12 13.93 -14.78
C LYS A 456 -11.88 13.64 -13.95
N ALA A 457 -12.06 13.46 -12.65
CA ALA A 457 -10.96 13.13 -11.74
C ALA A 457 -10.59 11.63 -11.75
N THR A 458 -10.94 10.89 -12.81
CA THR A 458 -10.70 9.43 -12.96
C THR A 458 -9.23 9.06 -12.91
N ILE A 459 -8.34 10.02 -13.12
CA ILE A 459 -6.91 9.83 -12.97
C ILE A 459 -6.52 9.46 -11.54
N ILE A 460 -7.25 9.96 -10.54
CA ILE A 460 -7.04 9.58 -9.14
C ILE A 460 -7.29 8.08 -8.95
N GLU A 461 -8.37 7.58 -9.55
CA GLU A 461 -8.69 6.15 -9.53
C GLU A 461 -7.59 5.33 -10.20
N ALA A 462 -7.15 5.75 -11.39
CA ALA A 462 -6.11 5.08 -12.15
C ALA A 462 -4.81 4.96 -11.38
N VAL A 463 -4.30 6.09 -10.89
CA VAL A 463 -3.07 6.15 -10.09
C VAL A 463 -3.19 5.28 -8.85
N SER A 464 -4.32 5.36 -8.15
CA SER A 464 -4.55 4.58 -6.94
C SER A 464 -4.60 3.07 -7.21
N LYS A 465 -5.26 2.62 -8.28
CA LYS A 465 -5.32 1.19 -8.68
C LYS A 465 -3.93 0.64 -9.00
N ILE A 466 -3.11 1.38 -9.75
CA ILE A 466 -1.75 0.95 -10.07
C ILE A 466 -0.89 0.94 -8.82
N SER A 467 -0.97 1.99 -8.01
CA SER A 467 -0.22 2.08 -6.76
C SER A 467 -0.59 0.95 -5.78
N HIS A 468 -1.88 0.60 -5.69
CA HIS A 468 -2.34 -0.54 -4.91
C HIS A 468 -1.76 -1.86 -5.44
N SER A 469 -1.81 -2.09 -6.77
CA SER A 469 -1.20 -3.27 -7.39
C SER A 469 0.31 -3.34 -7.13
N ALA A 470 1.00 -2.20 -7.20
CA ALA A 470 2.44 -2.10 -7.00
C ALA A 470 2.87 -2.40 -5.55
N CYS A 471 2.07 -2.01 -4.56
CA CYS A 471 2.42 -2.20 -3.15
C CYS A 471 1.76 -3.43 -2.50
N ALA A 472 0.73 -4.04 -3.09
CA ALA A 472 0.04 -5.17 -2.49
C ALA A 472 0.98 -6.30 -2.03
N PRO A 473 0.74 -6.90 -0.86
CA PRO A 473 -0.40 -6.73 0.03
C PRO A 473 -0.27 -5.57 1.05
N LYS A 474 0.69 -4.66 0.89
CA LYS A 474 0.98 -3.55 1.81
C LYS A 474 -0.05 -2.42 1.70
N THR A 475 0.01 -1.51 2.65
CA THR A 475 -0.92 -0.38 2.76
C THR A 475 -0.60 0.70 1.73
N LEU A 476 -1.64 1.18 1.02
CA LEU A 476 -1.59 2.34 0.14
C LEU A 476 -2.14 3.58 0.86
N HIS A 477 -1.38 4.70 0.79
CA HIS A 477 -1.84 6.03 1.17
C HIS A 477 -1.92 6.96 -0.03
N LEU A 478 -2.84 7.93 0.00
CA LEU A 478 -2.90 9.02 -0.97
C LEU A 478 -2.63 10.36 -0.28
N VAL A 479 -1.81 11.18 -0.93
CA VAL A 479 -1.58 12.58 -0.56
C VAL A 479 -2.30 13.45 -1.57
N LEU A 480 -3.37 14.12 -1.16
CA LEU A 480 -4.23 14.92 -2.02
C LEU A 480 -3.91 16.41 -1.89
N ASN A 481 -4.05 17.16 -2.95
CA ASN A 481 -3.78 18.59 -2.95
C ASN A 481 -4.84 19.37 -2.13
N ALA A 482 -4.40 20.24 -1.24
CA ALA A 482 -5.28 21.13 -0.46
C ALA A 482 -4.76 22.57 -0.41
N VAL A 483 -4.06 23.01 -1.46
CA VAL A 483 -3.50 24.35 -1.55
C VAL A 483 -3.94 25.08 -2.82
N SER A 484 -3.90 26.41 -2.74
CA SER A 484 -3.82 27.30 -3.89
C SER A 484 -2.40 27.86 -3.99
N HIS A 485 -1.97 28.17 -5.19
CA HIS A 485 -0.69 28.88 -5.38
C HIS A 485 -0.71 29.74 -6.65
N ARG A 486 0.18 30.71 -6.68
CA ARG A 486 0.45 31.49 -7.88
C ARG A 486 1.86 31.18 -8.38
N ASN A 487 1.97 30.70 -9.62
CA ASN A 487 3.28 30.42 -10.18
C ASN A 487 4.04 31.70 -10.58
N LYS A 488 5.30 31.53 -10.99
CA LYS A 488 6.18 32.67 -11.40
C LYS A 488 5.63 33.48 -12.58
N GLN A 489 4.75 32.89 -13.41
CA GLN A 489 4.07 33.58 -14.51
C GLN A 489 2.78 34.29 -14.09
N GLY A 490 2.46 34.32 -12.80
CA GLY A 490 1.25 34.95 -12.26
C GLY A 490 -0.03 34.12 -12.46
N ARG A 491 0.06 32.90 -12.98
CA ARG A 491 -1.12 32.00 -13.13
C ARG A 491 -1.54 31.49 -11.77
N VAL A 492 -2.85 31.57 -11.52
CA VAL A 492 -3.44 31.12 -10.25
C VAL A 492 -3.87 29.66 -10.37
N PHE A 493 -3.40 28.85 -9.46
CA PHE A 493 -3.87 27.49 -9.21
C PHE A 493 -4.79 27.59 -7.98
N ARG A 494 -6.09 27.54 -8.23
CA ARG A 494 -7.11 27.69 -7.19
C ARG A 494 -7.11 26.53 -6.19
N PHE A 495 -7.78 26.71 -5.08
CA PHE A 495 -8.16 25.60 -4.21
C PHE A 495 -9.04 24.60 -4.97
N GLY A 496 -8.99 23.31 -4.58
CA GLY A 496 -10.01 22.36 -4.94
C GLY A 496 -11.36 22.75 -4.32
N THR A 497 -12.47 22.46 -5.01
CA THR A 497 -13.79 22.64 -4.41
C THR A 497 -14.09 21.48 -3.43
N PRO A 498 -15.04 21.66 -2.50
CA PRO A 498 -15.53 20.56 -1.65
C PRO A 498 -15.90 19.32 -2.43
N GLU A 499 -16.61 19.47 -3.56
CA GLU A 499 -17.06 18.37 -4.41
C GLU A 499 -15.87 17.66 -5.08
N GLU A 500 -14.91 18.39 -5.63
CA GLU A 500 -13.68 17.81 -6.19
C GLU A 500 -12.97 16.97 -5.15
N LYS A 501 -12.81 17.50 -3.95
CA LYS A 501 -12.07 16.80 -2.89
C LYS A 501 -12.77 15.53 -2.44
N ARG A 502 -14.10 15.57 -2.37
CA ARG A 502 -14.94 14.41 -2.09
C ARG A 502 -14.78 13.33 -3.17
N ILE A 503 -14.87 13.71 -4.45
CA ILE A 503 -14.72 12.81 -5.59
C ILE A 503 -13.33 12.17 -5.60
N GLU A 504 -12.25 12.96 -5.45
CA GLU A 504 -10.89 12.44 -5.40
C GLU A 504 -10.71 11.41 -4.28
N THR A 505 -11.17 11.74 -3.08
CA THR A 505 -11.06 10.86 -1.92
C THR A 505 -11.83 9.55 -2.14
N TYR A 506 -13.01 9.60 -2.75
CA TYR A 506 -13.80 8.41 -3.04
C TYR A 506 -13.21 7.54 -4.15
N TYR A 507 -12.62 8.12 -5.21
CA TYR A 507 -11.88 7.34 -6.20
C TYR A 507 -10.68 6.63 -5.59
N ALA A 508 -9.93 7.33 -4.74
CA ALA A 508 -8.80 6.73 -4.04
C ALA A 508 -9.25 5.60 -3.10
N LEU A 509 -10.34 5.81 -2.36
CA LEU A 509 -10.93 4.81 -1.48
C LEU A 509 -11.38 3.57 -2.27
N SER A 510 -12.05 3.77 -3.41
CA SER A 510 -12.52 2.68 -4.28
C SER A 510 -11.38 1.82 -4.84
N ALA A 511 -10.22 2.41 -4.99
CA ALA A 511 -9.01 1.73 -5.45
C ALA A 511 -8.19 1.06 -4.33
N GLY A 512 -8.65 1.13 -3.08
CA GLY A 512 -8.04 0.44 -1.94
C GLY A 512 -7.10 1.29 -1.09
N ALA A 513 -7.18 2.61 -1.16
CA ALA A 513 -6.44 3.47 -0.23
C ALA A 513 -6.90 3.23 1.21
N LYS A 514 -5.96 3.01 2.11
CA LYS A 514 -6.16 2.78 3.54
C LYS A 514 -5.63 3.93 4.40
N GLY A 515 -5.26 5.02 3.77
CA GLY A 515 -4.86 6.25 4.42
C GLY A 515 -4.89 7.43 3.46
N PHE A 516 -5.17 8.58 4.01
CA PHE A 516 -5.28 9.84 3.29
C PHE A 516 -4.47 10.90 4.01
N SER A 517 -3.82 11.78 3.26
CA SER A 517 -3.21 13.00 3.76
C SER A 517 -3.45 14.13 2.79
N TYR A 518 -3.51 15.35 3.32
CA TYR A 518 -3.74 16.54 2.50
C TYR A 518 -2.51 17.42 2.52
N TRP A 519 -2.04 17.81 1.38
CA TRP A 519 -0.91 18.72 1.23
C TRP A 519 -1.44 20.11 0.95
N TRP A 520 -1.33 21.07 1.84
CA TRP A 520 -0.78 21.10 3.18
C TRP A 520 -1.51 22.12 4.08
N TYR A 521 -1.12 22.21 5.34
CA TYR A 521 -1.58 23.24 6.26
C TYR A 521 -0.64 24.46 6.20
N THR A 522 -1.09 25.58 5.60
CA THR A 522 -0.37 26.84 5.52
C THR A 522 -1.36 28.00 5.43
N PRO A 523 -1.64 28.68 6.57
CA PRO A 523 -2.63 29.74 6.63
C PRO A 523 -2.19 31.06 5.94
N GLY A 524 -0.96 31.15 5.48
CA GLY A 524 -0.45 32.38 4.86
C GLY A 524 0.77 32.15 3.96
N GLY A 525 1.25 33.18 3.29
CA GLY A 525 2.41 33.17 2.40
C GLY A 525 2.07 33.22 0.91
N GLN A 526 3.01 32.77 0.05
CA GLN A 526 2.80 32.74 -1.42
C GLN A 526 1.90 31.58 -1.87
N SER A 527 1.82 30.52 -1.07
CA SER A 527 0.91 29.39 -1.24
C SER A 527 0.03 29.32 -0.01
N HIS A 528 -1.29 29.26 -0.21
CA HIS A 528 -2.27 29.17 0.85
C HIS A 528 -2.84 27.75 0.88
N GLY A 529 -2.99 27.21 2.08
CA GLY A 529 -3.51 25.84 2.30
C GLY A 529 -4.61 25.83 3.35
N CYS A 530 -4.81 24.66 3.95
CA CYS A 530 -5.70 24.50 5.10
C CYS A 530 -5.32 25.49 6.21
N GLY A 531 -6.31 26.02 6.91
CA GLY A 531 -6.13 27.08 7.92
C GLY A 531 -6.09 28.51 7.37
N ALA A 532 -6.06 28.71 6.06
CA ALA A 532 -6.23 30.01 5.42
C ALA A 532 -7.67 30.51 5.56
N GLN A 533 -7.85 31.85 5.51
CA GLN A 533 -9.13 32.52 5.80
C GLN A 533 -9.94 32.87 4.55
N GLU A 534 -9.43 32.61 3.36
CA GLU A 534 -10.19 32.80 2.12
C GLU A 534 -11.42 31.86 2.11
N PRO A 535 -12.57 32.33 1.63
CA PRO A 535 -13.81 31.54 1.64
C PRO A 535 -13.66 30.15 1.03
N GLU A 536 -12.89 30.03 -0.05
CA GLU A 536 -12.63 28.76 -0.73
C GLU A 536 -11.77 27.82 0.13
N ALA A 537 -10.76 28.36 0.83
CA ALA A 537 -9.94 27.59 1.76
C ALA A 537 -10.75 27.08 2.96
N VAL A 538 -11.60 27.95 3.53
CA VAL A 538 -12.49 27.60 4.64
C VAL A 538 -13.48 26.52 4.22
N ALA A 539 -14.08 26.65 3.03
CA ALA A 539 -15.02 25.66 2.51
C ALA A 539 -14.33 24.30 2.27
N LEU A 540 -13.15 24.29 1.68
CA LEU A 540 -12.36 23.09 1.45
C LEU A 540 -11.93 22.44 2.78
N TRP A 541 -11.44 23.22 3.74
CA TRP A 541 -10.98 22.70 5.02
C TRP A 541 -12.11 22.09 5.83
N ARG A 542 -13.27 22.74 5.84
CA ARG A 542 -14.50 22.18 6.42
C ARG A 542 -14.87 20.83 5.76
N GLU A 543 -14.85 20.75 4.42
CA GLU A 543 -15.17 19.51 3.73
C GLU A 543 -14.18 18.38 4.06
N ILE A 544 -12.89 18.68 4.15
CA ILE A 544 -11.89 17.71 4.60
C ILE A 544 -12.22 17.19 6.00
N GLY A 545 -12.64 18.06 6.91
CA GLY A 545 -13.07 17.66 8.24
C GLY A 545 -14.30 16.74 8.24
N LEU A 546 -15.29 17.02 7.37
CA LEU A 546 -16.51 16.20 7.21
C LEU A 546 -16.17 14.83 6.57
N LEU A 547 -15.32 14.81 5.55
CA LEU A 547 -14.77 13.56 4.98
C LEU A 547 -14.02 12.74 6.03
N GLY A 548 -13.27 13.40 6.90
CA GLY A 548 -12.58 12.75 8.01
C GLY A 548 -13.54 12.02 8.95
N ALA A 549 -14.67 12.64 9.30
CA ALA A 549 -15.68 12.00 10.12
C ALA A 549 -16.30 10.78 9.43
N GLU A 550 -16.64 10.91 8.15
CA GLU A 550 -17.28 9.87 7.35
C GLU A 550 -16.35 8.65 7.17
N ILE A 551 -15.12 8.86 6.72
CA ILE A 551 -14.17 7.81 6.40
C ILE A 551 -13.64 7.16 7.68
N ARG A 552 -13.35 7.91 8.73
CA ARG A 552 -12.91 7.34 10.00
C ARG A 552 -14.00 6.52 10.71
N THR A 553 -15.27 6.84 10.50
CA THR A 553 -16.36 5.99 10.97
C THR A 553 -16.26 4.58 10.36
N LEU A 554 -15.84 4.46 9.10
CA LEU A 554 -15.60 3.18 8.43
C LEU A 554 -14.18 2.63 8.61
N GLY A 555 -13.34 3.28 9.42
CA GLY A 555 -11.90 3.01 9.49
C GLY A 555 -11.53 1.53 9.60
N SER A 556 -12.19 0.80 10.51
CA SER A 556 -11.92 -0.65 10.70
C SER A 556 -12.29 -1.50 9.48
N LEU A 557 -13.34 -1.13 8.75
CA LEU A 557 -13.74 -1.85 7.52
C LEU A 557 -12.79 -1.57 6.36
N ILE A 558 -12.32 -0.33 6.24
CA ILE A 558 -11.37 0.07 5.20
C ILE A 558 -10.01 -0.60 5.45
N GLN A 559 -9.51 -0.56 6.67
CA GLN A 559 -8.23 -1.18 7.04
C GLN A 559 -8.29 -2.70 6.87
N GLY A 560 -9.35 -3.33 7.35
CA GLY A 560 -9.57 -4.77 7.24
C GLY A 560 -9.96 -5.24 5.84
N GLY A 561 -10.24 -4.32 4.90
CA GLY A 561 -10.85 -4.64 3.62
C GLY A 561 -9.87 -4.69 2.43
N CYS A 562 -10.39 -5.18 1.31
CA CYS A 562 -9.71 -5.21 0.01
C CYS A 562 -10.68 -4.76 -1.08
N PRO A 563 -10.27 -3.91 -2.05
CA PRO A 563 -11.11 -3.54 -3.17
C PRO A 563 -11.49 -4.76 -4.00
N VAL A 564 -12.72 -4.76 -4.50
CA VAL A 564 -13.29 -5.87 -5.27
C VAL A 564 -14.19 -5.35 -6.36
N ASP A 565 -14.12 -5.96 -7.53
CA ASP A 565 -15.07 -5.73 -8.62
C ASP A 565 -16.41 -6.36 -8.26
N LEU A 566 -17.49 -5.59 -8.43
CA LEU A 566 -18.83 -5.99 -8.03
C LEU A 566 -19.67 -6.43 -9.24
N PRO A 567 -20.29 -7.62 -9.19
CA PRO A 567 -21.28 -8.01 -10.16
C PRO A 567 -22.61 -7.26 -9.89
N LEU A 568 -22.76 -6.09 -10.48
CA LEU A 568 -23.89 -5.20 -10.21
C LEU A 568 -24.46 -4.53 -11.48
N THR A 569 -25.67 -4.00 -11.32
CA THR A 569 -26.30 -3.08 -12.26
C THR A 569 -26.62 -1.77 -11.53
N SER A 570 -26.18 -0.65 -12.09
CA SER A 570 -26.41 0.70 -11.57
C SER A 570 -26.88 1.64 -12.70
N PRO A 571 -27.44 2.82 -12.41
CA PRO A 571 -27.61 3.87 -13.40
C PRO A 571 -26.29 4.19 -14.12
N ASN A 572 -26.35 4.46 -15.43
CA ASN A 572 -25.14 4.68 -16.26
C ASN A 572 -24.24 5.83 -15.78
N ASN A 573 -24.78 6.76 -15.01
CA ASN A 573 -24.08 7.91 -14.44
C ASN A 573 -23.73 7.74 -12.96
N LEU A 574 -23.75 6.52 -12.45
CA LEU A 574 -23.39 6.17 -11.09
C LEU A 574 -22.33 5.05 -11.09
N SER A 575 -21.11 5.38 -10.76
CA SER A 575 -20.06 4.39 -10.48
C SER A 575 -20.27 3.81 -9.09
N VAL A 576 -20.22 2.49 -8.98
CA VAL A 576 -20.33 1.78 -7.69
C VAL A 576 -19.20 0.77 -7.60
N ASN A 577 -18.30 1.01 -6.67
CA ASN A 577 -17.15 0.15 -6.38
C ASN A 577 -17.33 -0.50 -5.00
N GLY A 578 -16.56 -1.55 -4.71
CA GLY A 578 -16.68 -2.28 -3.45
C GLY A 578 -15.38 -2.46 -2.70
N ILE A 579 -15.48 -2.43 -1.38
CA ILE A 579 -14.44 -2.97 -0.48
C ILE A 579 -15.06 -4.16 0.25
N MET A 580 -14.47 -5.34 0.04
CA MET A 580 -14.80 -6.54 0.79
C MET A 580 -14.11 -6.48 2.13
N ALA A 581 -14.87 -6.30 3.21
CA ALA A 581 -14.36 -6.18 4.57
C ALA A 581 -14.59 -7.50 5.31
N THR A 582 -13.56 -8.33 5.34
CA THR A 582 -13.63 -9.71 5.85
C THR A 582 -14.68 -10.55 5.10
N ASN A 583 -15.22 -11.58 5.72
CA ASN A 583 -16.35 -12.37 5.20
C ASN A 583 -17.72 -11.91 5.76
N ARG A 584 -17.84 -10.67 6.25
CA ARG A 584 -19.05 -10.21 6.98
C ARG A 584 -19.66 -8.94 6.48
N ALA A 585 -18.91 -8.14 5.70
CA ALA A 585 -19.39 -6.85 5.22
C ALA A 585 -18.82 -6.52 3.85
N LEU A 586 -19.61 -5.74 3.10
CA LEU A 586 -19.23 -5.13 1.85
C LEU A 586 -19.54 -3.63 1.95
N VAL A 587 -18.52 -2.80 1.71
CA VAL A 587 -18.67 -1.35 1.64
C VAL A 587 -18.81 -0.96 0.19
N LEU A 588 -19.93 -0.35 -0.18
CA LEU A 588 -20.18 0.19 -1.50
C LEU A 588 -19.79 1.66 -1.53
N ILE A 589 -18.99 2.02 -2.50
CA ILE A 589 -18.48 3.37 -2.73
C ILE A 589 -19.17 3.88 -4.00
N CYS A 590 -20.16 4.76 -3.84
CA CYS A 590 -20.96 5.30 -4.93
C CYS A 590 -20.45 6.68 -5.30
N ILE A 591 -20.15 6.89 -6.58
CA ILE A 591 -19.65 8.17 -7.13
C ILE A 591 -20.59 8.58 -8.25
N ASN A 592 -21.16 9.75 -8.15
CA ASN A 592 -21.95 10.35 -9.21
C ASN A 592 -21.04 10.76 -10.36
N GLU A 593 -21.18 10.11 -11.52
CA GLU A 593 -20.41 10.39 -12.72
C GLU A 593 -20.99 11.54 -13.57
N ASN A 594 -22.12 12.11 -13.15
CA ASN A 594 -22.73 13.23 -13.85
C ASN A 594 -22.15 14.57 -13.37
N TYR A 595 -20.82 14.68 -13.44
CA TYR A 595 -20.08 15.89 -13.09
C TYR A 595 -19.05 16.25 -14.15
N PHE A 596 -18.59 17.49 -14.09
CA PHE A 596 -17.47 17.99 -14.87
C PHE A 596 -16.72 19.04 -14.04
N ASN A 597 -15.41 18.91 -13.95
CA ASN A 597 -14.53 19.89 -13.31
C ASN A 597 -13.96 20.83 -14.35
N ASP A 598 -13.99 22.10 -14.06
CA ASP A 598 -13.38 23.12 -14.88
C ASP A 598 -12.47 24.06 -14.08
N ARG A 599 -11.96 25.09 -14.72
CA ARG A 599 -11.09 26.08 -14.07
C ARG A 599 -11.76 26.84 -12.93
N LEU A 600 -13.08 26.83 -12.85
CA LEU A 600 -13.87 27.54 -11.83
C LEU A 600 -14.33 26.61 -10.71
N GLY A 601 -14.43 25.33 -10.95
CA GLY A 601 -14.89 24.34 -9.97
C GLY A 601 -15.62 23.15 -10.57
N THR A 602 -16.44 22.52 -9.78
CA THR A 602 -17.24 21.34 -10.17
C THR A 602 -18.65 21.76 -10.57
N ILE A 603 -19.09 21.28 -11.72
CA ILE A 603 -20.49 21.33 -12.15
C ILE A 603 -21.01 19.91 -12.09
N TYR A 604 -22.14 19.67 -11.42
CA TYR A 604 -22.73 18.34 -11.35
C TYR A 604 -24.27 18.38 -11.36
N SER A 605 -24.87 17.25 -11.73
CA SER A 605 -26.30 17.02 -11.58
C SER A 605 -26.52 15.77 -10.73
N PRO A 606 -27.38 15.84 -9.70
CA PRO A 606 -27.63 14.68 -8.84
C PRO A 606 -28.20 13.49 -9.61
N VAL A 607 -27.82 12.28 -9.26
CA VAL A 607 -28.49 11.05 -9.66
C VAL A 607 -29.69 10.84 -8.73
N ARG A 608 -30.90 11.01 -9.26
CA ARG A 608 -32.14 10.89 -8.48
C ARG A 608 -32.64 9.47 -8.51
N ASP A 609 -33.32 9.05 -7.44
CA ASP A 609 -33.99 7.75 -7.32
C ASP A 609 -33.07 6.57 -7.73
N ALA A 610 -31.78 6.67 -7.34
CA ALA A 610 -30.80 5.70 -7.71
C ALA A 610 -31.12 4.33 -7.10
N VAL A 611 -31.16 3.31 -7.96
CA VAL A 611 -31.33 1.91 -7.59
C VAL A 611 -30.13 1.13 -8.07
N VAL A 612 -29.53 0.36 -7.17
CA VAL A 612 -28.42 -0.55 -7.46
C VAL A 612 -28.89 -1.97 -7.22
N SER A 613 -28.67 -2.85 -8.20
CA SER A 613 -28.91 -4.28 -8.05
C SER A 613 -27.56 -4.99 -8.03
N LEU A 614 -27.27 -5.68 -6.94
CA LEU A 614 -25.99 -6.31 -6.64
C LEU A 614 -26.18 -7.80 -6.39
N THR A 615 -25.42 -8.65 -7.09
CA THR A 615 -25.31 -10.07 -6.72
C THR A 615 -24.38 -10.16 -5.51
N LEU A 616 -24.89 -10.66 -4.39
CA LEU A 616 -24.10 -10.84 -3.18
C LEU A 616 -23.21 -12.08 -3.27
N PRO A 617 -22.04 -12.07 -2.61
CA PRO A 617 -21.29 -13.30 -2.38
C PRO A 617 -22.14 -14.32 -1.61
N ILE A 618 -22.05 -15.60 -1.96
CA ILE A 618 -22.86 -16.69 -1.36
C ILE A 618 -22.78 -16.71 0.17
N TRP A 619 -21.63 -16.33 0.71
CA TRP A 619 -21.37 -16.30 2.15
C TRP A 619 -21.90 -15.04 2.85
N LEU A 620 -22.28 -13.99 2.11
CA LEU A 620 -22.79 -12.75 2.68
C LEU A 620 -24.32 -12.70 2.61
N ASN A 621 -24.96 -13.13 3.69
CA ASN A 621 -26.39 -12.93 3.86
C ASN A 621 -26.65 -11.53 4.41
N ALA A 622 -27.15 -10.62 3.56
CA ALA A 622 -27.44 -9.24 3.97
C ALA A 622 -28.58 -9.23 5.01
N ARG A 623 -28.26 -8.84 6.23
CA ARG A 623 -29.24 -8.65 7.30
C ARG A 623 -29.49 -7.19 7.60
N GLU A 624 -28.53 -6.34 7.31
CA GLU A 624 -28.62 -4.91 7.53
C GLU A 624 -27.90 -4.17 6.40
N VAL A 625 -28.51 -3.05 5.95
CA VAL A 625 -27.93 -2.13 4.97
C VAL A 625 -28.11 -0.71 5.49
N PHE A 626 -27.02 0.04 5.53
CA PHE A 626 -27.05 1.41 6.01
C PHE A 626 -26.04 2.31 5.28
N GLU A 627 -26.38 3.57 5.17
CA GLU A 627 -25.48 4.63 4.70
C GLU A 627 -24.59 5.09 5.86
N VAL A 628 -23.34 5.42 5.56
CA VAL A 628 -22.43 6.13 6.45
C VAL A 628 -22.12 7.50 5.85
N SER A 629 -22.29 8.53 6.64
CA SER A 629 -22.02 9.92 6.26
C SER A 629 -21.33 10.66 7.43
N PHE A 630 -21.01 11.91 7.22
CA PHE A 630 -20.52 12.77 8.33
C PHE A 630 -21.57 12.98 9.45
N GLU A 631 -22.82 12.63 9.25
CA GLU A 631 -23.87 12.65 10.27
C GLU A 631 -24.01 11.32 11.03
N GLY A 632 -23.16 10.34 10.73
CA GLY A 632 -23.22 8.98 11.29
C GLY A 632 -23.92 8.01 10.36
N THR A 633 -24.67 7.04 10.93
CA THR A 633 -25.31 5.95 10.17
C THR A 633 -26.80 6.20 9.94
N LYS A 634 -27.28 5.86 8.72
CA LYS A 634 -28.69 6.01 8.32
C LYS A 634 -29.16 4.75 7.60
N ASP A 635 -30.43 4.37 7.80
CA ASP A 635 -31.02 3.23 7.10
C ASP A 635 -31.04 3.42 5.58
N VAL A 636 -30.77 2.33 4.85
CA VAL A 636 -30.98 2.22 3.41
C VAL A 636 -31.99 1.13 3.17
N SER A 637 -33.07 1.45 2.46
CA SER A 637 -34.11 0.47 2.09
C SER A 637 -33.53 -0.53 1.08
N PHE A 638 -33.77 -1.80 1.30
CA PHE A 638 -33.34 -2.86 0.41
C PHE A 638 -34.35 -3.98 0.30
N ALA A 639 -34.24 -4.74 -0.79
CA ALA A 639 -35.03 -5.96 -1.00
C ALA A 639 -34.04 -7.07 -1.47
N ASP A 640 -34.10 -8.19 -0.83
CA ASP A 640 -33.38 -9.40 -1.21
C ASP A 640 -34.27 -10.26 -2.10
N GLN A 641 -33.88 -10.48 -3.34
CA GLN A 641 -34.60 -11.25 -4.32
C GLN A 641 -33.68 -12.33 -4.92
N GLN A 642 -33.68 -13.50 -4.31
CA GLN A 642 -32.95 -14.68 -4.84
C GLN A 642 -31.50 -14.36 -5.25
N GLU A 643 -30.68 -14.03 -4.29
CA GLU A 643 -29.25 -13.70 -4.45
C GLU A 643 -28.94 -12.31 -5.04
N VAL A 644 -29.96 -11.56 -5.48
CA VAL A 644 -29.79 -10.18 -5.95
C VAL A 644 -30.36 -9.22 -4.92
N LEU A 645 -29.47 -8.42 -4.37
CA LEU A 645 -29.84 -7.34 -3.44
C LEU A 645 -30.16 -6.06 -4.22
N LYS A 646 -31.41 -5.57 -4.10
CA LYS A 646 -31.80 -4.26 -4.62
C LYS A 646 -31.73 -3.21 -3.54
N LEU A 647 -30.90 -2.19 -3.78
CA LEU A 647 -30.68 -1.07 -2.87
C LEU A 647 -31.35 0.19 -3.39
N GLN A 648 -32.17 0.84 -2.55
CA GLN A 648 -32.78 2.14 -2.83
C GLN A 648 -31.88 3.24 -2.27
N LEU A 649 -30.97 3.74 -3.06
CA LEU A 649 -29.98 4.75 -2.61
C LEU A 649 -30.60 6.16 -2.52
N GLY A 650 -31.75 6.38 -3.13
CA GLY A 650 -32.35 7.69 -3.21
C GLY A 650 -31.51 8.65 -4.07
N THR A 651 -31.37 9.88 -3.63
CA THR A 651 -30.53 10.87 -4.34
C THR A 651 -29.06 10.72 -3.96
N VAL A 652 -28.20 10.60 -4.99
CA VAL A 652 -26.75 10.68 -4.86
C VAL A 652 -26.30 12.02 -5.45
N ASN A 653 -25.94 12.97 -4.58
CA ASN A 653 -25.48 14.29 -5.02
C ASN A 653 -24.09 14.19 -5.66
N VAL A 654 -23.08 13.91 -4.87
CA VAL A 654 -21.69 13.75 -5.32
C VAL A 654 -21.22 12.32 -5.06
N THR A 655 -21.29 11.88 -3.81
CA THR A 655 -20.85 10.54 -3.39
C THR A 655 -21.74 9.98 -2.29
N LYS A 656 -21.65 8.66 -2.05
CA LYS A 656 -22.36 7.98 -0.97
C LYS A 656 -21.58 6.72 -0.56
N LEU A 657 -21.53 6.42 0.75
CA LEU A 657 -21.01 5.17 1.29
C LEU A 657 -22.18 4.34 1.84
N VAL A 658 -22.22 3.07 1.45
CA VAL A 658 -23.25 2.14 1.92
C VAL A 658 -22.58 0.85 2.40
N VAL A 659 -22.98 0.38 3.55
CA VAL A 659 -22.51 -0.88 4.13
C VAL A 659 -23.60 -1.93 4.03
N VAL A 660 -23.26 -3.08 3.46
CA VAL A 660 -24.07 -4.29 3.43
C VAL A 660 -23.43 -5.29 4.38
N THR A 661 -24.17 -5.81 5.37
CA THR A 661 -23.57 -6.68 6.38
C THR A 661 -24.50 -7.78 6.85
N SER A 662 -23.90 -8.90 7.29
CA SER A 662 -24.54 -9.96 8.03
C SER A 662 -24.40 -9.79 9.55
N ASP A 663 -23.55 -8.87 10.02
CA ASP A 663 -23.30 -8.61 11.45
C ASP A 663 -24.23 -7.49 11.98
N LEU A 664 -25.28 -7.87 12.68
CA LEU A 664 -26.25 -6.94 13.29
C LEU A 664 -25.66 -5.99 14.35
N LYS A 665 -24.43 -6.23 14.82
CA LYS A 665 -23.74 -5.35 15.77
C LYS A 665 -22.86 -4.32 15.11
N LEU A 666 -22.55 -4.50 13.83
CA LEU A 666 -21.59 -3.65 13.11
C LEU A 666 -22.03 -2.19 13.10
N ARG A 667 -23.28 -1.91 12.70
CA ARG A 667 -23.83 -0.56 12.68
C ARG A 667 -23.73 0.14 14.02
N THR A 668 -24.14 -0.57 15.09
CA THR A 668 -24.07 -0.02 16.44
C THR A 668 -22.65 0.36 16.83
N LYS A 669 -21.65 -0.51 16.55
CA LYS A 669 -20.25 -0.20 16.81
C LYS A 669 -19.75 1.02 16.06
N LEU A 670 -20.08 1.12 14.76
CA LEU A 670 -19.68 2.28 13.95
C LEU A 670 -20.36 3.57 14.43
N GLN A 671 -21.63 3.50 14.80
CA GLN A 671 -22.37 4.64 15.36
C GLN A 671 -21.81 5.08 16.72
N GLU A 672 -21.45 4.13 17.59
CA GLU A 672 -20.80 4.41 18.88
C GLU A 672 -19.46 5.11 18.68
N TYR A 673 -18.62 4.61 17.74
CA TYR A 673 -17.37 5.25 17.38
C TYR A 673 -17.59 6.70 16.91
N TYR A 674 -18.54 6.91 15.98
CA TYR A 674 -18.91 8.24 15.49
C TYR A 674 -19.33 9.17 16.64
N VAL A 675 -20.25 8.72 17.49
CA VAL A 675 -20.77 9.53 18.60
C VAL A 675 -19.69 9.89 19.60
N THR A 676 -18.77 8.95 19.89
CA THR A 676 -17.73 9.13 20.89
C THR A 676 -16.59 10.02 20.41
N HIS A 677 -16.24 9.97 19.11
CA HIS A 677 -14.98 10.57 18.63
C HIS A 677 -15.15 11.69 17.62
N LEU A 678 -16.29 11.77 16.91
CA LEU A 678 -16.38 12.60 15.71
C LEU A 678 -17.55 13.58 15.74
N LYS A 679 -18.66 13.24 16.38
CA LYS A 679 -19.91 14.00 16.36
C LYS A 679 -19.77 15.48 16.78
N ASP A 680 -19.02 15.74 17.84
CA ASP A 680 -18.86 17.11 18.37
C ASP A 680 -18.04 17.97 17.41
N ASN A 681 -17.02 17.39 16.78
CA ASN A 681 -16.23 18.04 15.75
C ASN A 681 -17.10 18.40 14.54
N VAL A 682 -17.92 17.45 14.05
CA VAL A 682 -18.87 17.69 12.96
C VAL A 682 -19.83 18.81 13.31
N ALA A 683 -20.43 18.79 14.50
CA ALA A 683 -21.33 19.84 14.97
C ALA A 683 -20.67 21.23 15.01
N SER A 684 -19.37 21.28 15.29
CA SER A 684 -18.57 22.52 15.24
C SER A 684 -18.32 23.00 13.81
N LEU A 685 -17.99 22.07 12.90
CA LEU A 685 -17.71 22.39 11.49
C LEU A 685 -18.95 22.88 10.72
N LEU A 686 -20.15 22.51 11.16
CA LEU A 686 -21.42 22.92 10.55
C LEU A 686 -21.99 24.26 11.04
N LYS A 687 -21.40 24.84 12.09
CA LYS A 687 -21.74 26.21 12.58
C LYS A 687 -21.05 27.27 11.74
#